data_ef84e147934c3113733266747a921af4
#
_entry.id   ef84e147934c3113733266747a921af4
#
_cell.length_a   1.000
_cell.length_b   1.000
_cell.length_c   1.000
_cell.angle_alpha   90.00
_cell.angle_beta   90.00
_cell.angle_gamma   90.00
#
_symmetry.space_group_name_H-M   'P 1'
#
loop_
_entity.id
_entity.type
_entity.pdbx_description
1 polymer ?
#
loop_
_entity_poly.entity_id
_entity_poly.type
_entity_poly.pdbx_seq_one_letter_code
_entity_poly.pdbx_strand_id
1 'polypeptide(L)'
;MELSIDIETYSECPIKYSVYRYVDDPSFEILLFGYCFDDGPVEVVDLTKEELPPQVVAALHNPDITKTAFNAAFEMTCLQKIYPDMDITNWECTSVLALYCSLPTSLDAVSKALKLGVEKDSRGKSLIQYFSVPCKPTKSNKGRTRNLPEHDPERWSEYIEYNRQDVVVERAIRNRLLPLKPPDIEHEYWLMDLAINRDGIAVDNKMIDNALAFDDEFKRKLTVEASALTGLENPNSPLQLKEWIENRLGHEIPGMTKAVVTDLLAEDLPADVRRVLELRQMLGKTSVKKYAAMRNAECSDGRIHGMLQFYGAMRTGRWAGRIVQLQNLPRNYLEDLDTARDALKQGDLEMFELLYGDVSDTLSQLIRTALVAESGNRFIVADFSAIEARVIAWLCSEKWRQKVFAEGGDIYCASASNMFHVPVEKHGVNGHLRQKGKVAELALGYGGGVKALIAMGALKGGIAEDELPDIVRKWRAASPRIIKLWNDVDFAAKEAIRKGGPVTIIHRGLRFERRDGALFITLPSGRRLAYTKPRIGENRFGGESITYMGMNQMANKWERLETYGGKLTENIVQAIARDCLAGAMYRLYKHGYKICAHIHDEVVIEAPIGVGSLDEVIKIMCEPEPWCDGLILNAAGFENPYYMKD
;
A
#
# COMPACT_ATOMS: atom_id res chain seq x y z
N MET A 1 -5.66 -28.06 19.18
CA MET A 1 -4.45 -27.61 19.90
C MET A 1 -3.90 -26.37 19.18
N GLU A 2 -3.53 -25.37 19.95
CA GLU A 2 -2.96 -24.11 19.42
C GLU A 2 -1.53 -23.92 19.99
N LEU A 3 -0.61 -23.42 19.18
CA LEU A 3 0.75 -23.06 19.56
C LEU A 3 0.96 -21.57 19.27
N SER A 4 0.93 -20.74 20.30
CA SER A 4 1.26 -19.31 20.20
C SER A 4 2.77 -19.13 20.25
N ILE A 5 3.30 -18.26 19.36
CA ILE A 5 4.75 -18.10 19.14
C ILE A 5 5.10 -16.62 19.07
N ASP A 6 6.27 -16.28 19.64
CA ASP A 6 6.97 -15.00 19.40
C ASP A 6 8.47 -15.27 19.38
N ILE A 7 9.21 -14.67 18.45
CA ILE A 7 10.65 -14.89 18.31
C ILE A 7 11.45 -13.59 18.34
N GLU A 8 12.65 -13.66 18.91
CA GLU A 8 13.63 -12.60 18.82
C GLU A 8 14.82 -13.06 17.97
N THR A 9 15.29 -12.19 17.09
CA THR A 9 16.25 -12.55 16.06
C THR A 9 17.40 -11.56 15.96
N TYR A 10 18.47 -11.94 15.26
CA TYR A 10 19.59 -11.08 14.90
C TYR A 10 19.90 -11.22 13.42
N SER A 11 20.27 -10.11 12.76
CA SER A 11 20.91 -10.09 11.45
C SER A 11 21.71 -8.80 11.27
N GLU A 12 22.79 -8.84 10.51
CA GLU A 12 23.52 -7.65 10.09
C GLU A 12 22.73 -6.84 9.05
N CYS A 13 21.85 -7.50 8.30
CA CYS A 13 20.95 -6.84 7.37
C CYS A 13 19.80 -6.13 8.10
N PRO A 14 19.57 -4.82 7.86
CA PRO A 14 18.45 -4.11 8.48
C PRO A 14 17.08 -4.66 8.03
N ILE A 15 16.22 -4.98 9.00
CA ILE A 15 14.85 -5.49 8.77
C ILE A 15 13.98 -4.57 7.88
N LYS A 16 14.29 -3.28 7.81
CA LYS A 16 13.59 -2.31 6.94
C LYS A 16 13.68 -2.62 5.44
N TYR A 17 14.63 -3.44 5.03
CA TYR A 17 14.80 -3.85 3.63
C TYR A 17 13.85 -4.97 3.21
N SER A 18 13.46 -5.83 4.06
CA SER A 18 12.37 -6.82 4.10
C SER A 18 12.75 -7.93 5.07
N VAL A 19 11.77 -8.67 5.59
CA VAL A 19 12.05 -9.87 6.39
C VAL A 19 12.81 -10.92 5.56
N TYR A 20 12.50 -11.06 4.28
CA TYR A 20 13.17 -12.00 3.38
C TYR A 20 14.65 -11.66 3.21
N ARG A 21 14.98 -10.39 2.93
CA ARG A 21 16.38 -9.95 2.82
C ARG A 21 17.13 -10.03 4.15
N TYR A 22 16.42 -9.79 5.26
CA TYR A 22 16.94 -9.93 6.63
C TYR A 22 17.33 -11.38 6.94
N VAL A 23 16.50 -12.35 6.56
CA VAL A 23 16.71 -13.79 6.75
C VAL A 23 17.71 -14.39 5.75
N ASP A 24 17.82 -13.79 4.55
CA ASP A 24 18.78 -14.20 3.51
C ASP A 24 20.24 -13.89 3.89
N ASP A 25 20.45 -12.98 4.81
CA ASP A 25 21.79 -12.61 5.29
C ASP A 25 22.43 -13.77 6.07
N PRO A 26 23.71 -14.11 5.79
CA PRO A 26 24.40 -15.23 6.48
C PRO A 26 24.53 -15.08 7.99
N SER A 27 24.40 -13.86 8.53
CA SER A 27 24.47 -13.58 9.96
C SER A 27 23.14 -13.81 10.70
N PHE A 28 22.06 -14.17 9.96
CA PHE A 28 20.75 -14.37 10.56
C PHE A 28 20.73 -15.50 11.58
N GLU A 29 20.17 -15.21 12.74
CA GLU A 29 19.95 -16.17 13.84
C GLU A 29 18.63 -15.88 14.57
N ILE A 30 17.95 -16.93 15.04
CA ILE A 30 16.88 -16.81 16.03
C ILE A 30 17.53 -16.94 17.42
N LEU A 31 17.32 -15.92 18.26
CA LEU A 31 17.95 -15.82 19.57
C LEU A 31 17.08 -16.40 20.69
N LEU A 32 15.78 -16.04 20.66
CA LEU A 32 14.80 -16.48 21.66
C LEU A 32 13.55 -17.00 20.93
N PHE A 33 12.94 -18.02 21.52
CA PHE A 33 11.69 -18.60 21.04
C PHE A 33 10.70 -18.72 22.22
N GLY A 34 9.79 -17.76 22.31
CA GLY A 34 8.68 -17.78 23.25
C GLY A 34 7.51 -18.59 22.71
N TYR A 35 6.92 -19.45 23.50
CA TYR A 35 5.78 -20.26 23.07
C TYR A 35 4.81 -20.61 24.20
N CYS A 36 3.59 -20.95 23.80
CA CYS A 36 2.58 -21.46 24.70
C CYS A 36 1.65 -22.44 23.96
N PHE A 37 1.46 -23.62 24.52
CA PHE A 37 0.43 -24.56 24.05
C PHE A 37 -0.90 -24.29 24.76
N ASP A 38 -1.95 -24.11 23.99
CA ASP A 38 -3.32 -23.85 24.47
C ASP A 38 -3.34 -22.81 25.62
N ASP A 39 -3.87 -23.15 26.80
CA ASP A 39 -3.90 -22.28 27.99
C ASP A 39 -2.79 -22.60 29.00
N GLY A 40 -1.74 -23.27 28.58
CA GLY A 40 -0.59 -23.60 29.40
C GLY A 40 0.29 -22.41 29.80
N PRO A 41 1.39 -22.65 30.48
CA PRO A 41 2.37 -21.60 30.80
C PRO A 41 3.09 -21.14 29.52
N VAL A 42 3.49 -19.87 29.51
CA VAL A 42 4.39 -19.36 28.46
C VAL A 42 5.83 -19.73 28.84
N GLU A 43 6.50 -20.44 27.95
CA GLU A 43 7.90 -20.82 28.05
C GLU A 43 8.74 -20.04 27.03
N VAL A 44 10.03 -19.82 27.33
CA VAL A 44 11.00 -19.20 26.42
C VAL A 44 12.24 -20.05 26.36
N VAL A 45 12.67 -20.42 25.17
CA VAL A 45 13.89 -21.15 24.88
C VAL A 45 14.96 -20.15 24.45
N ASP A 46 16.11 -20.17 25.12
CA ASP A 46 17.32 -19.42 24.76
C ASP A 46 18.12 -20.21 23.72
N LEU A 47 17.84 -19.97 22.44
CA LEU A 47 18.46 -20.68 21.31
C LEU A 47 19.96 -20.42 21.16
N THR A 48 20.53 -19.49 21.92
CA THR A 48 21.98 -19.31 21.99
C THR A 48 22.66 -20.40 22.86
N LYS A 49 21.87 -21.18 23.60
CA LYS A 49 22.37 -22.20 24.55
C LYS A 49 21.76 -23.58 24.38
N GLU A 50 20.54 -23.66 23.90
CA GLU A 50 19.78 -24.91 23.82
C GLU A 50 18.96 -24.98 22.52
N GLU A 51 18.51 -26.17 22.16
CA GLU A 51 17.66 -26.41 21.00
C GLU A 51 16.17 -26.36 21.39
N LEU A 52 15.29 -26.18 20.39
CA LEU A 52 13.85 -26.27 20.62
C LEU A 52 13.46 -27.65 21.16
N PRO A 53 12.56 -27.74 22.15
CA PRO A 53 12.01 -28.99 22.60
C PRO A 53 11.41 -29.82 21.46
N PRO A 54 11.63 -31.15 21.40
CA PRO A 54 11.11 -31.98 20.29
C PRO A 54 9.62 -31.87 20.07
N GLN A 55 8.84 -31.64 21.13
CA GLN A 55 7.39 -31.42 21.04
C GLN A 55 7.03 -30.13 20.28
N VAL A 56 7.81 -29.07 20.42
CA VAL A 56 7.63 -27.81 19.71
C VAL A 56 7.97 -27.99 18.23
N VAL A 57 9.10 -28.64 17.94
CA VAL A 57 9.49 -28.97 16.56
C VAL A 57 8.42 -29.84 15.89
N ALA A 58 7.91 -30.87 16.56
CA ALA A 58 6.83 -31.70 16.05
C ALA A 58 5.55 -30.89 15.78
N ALA A 59 5.22 -29.93 16.66
CA ALA A 59 4.05 -29.07 16.48
C ALA A 59 4.20 -28.10 15.28
N LEU A 60 5.40 -27.60 15.00
CA LEU A 60 5.67 -26.75 13.83
C LEU A 60 5.40 -27.51 12.52
N HIS A 61 5.65 -28.81 12.47
CA HIS A 61 5.43 -29.66 11.29
C HIS A 61 4.00 -30.24 11.21
N ASN A 62 3.22 -30.16 12.27
CA ASN A 62 1.90 -30.77 12.31
C ASN A 62 0.81 -29.82 11.76
N PRO A 63 0.13 -30.16 10.62
CA PRO A 63 -0.95 -29.35 10.06
C PRO A 63 -2.22 -29.32 10.92
N ASP A 64 -2.38 -30.25 11.90
CA ASP A 64 -3.55 -30.26 12.78
C ASP A 64 -3.39 -29.32 13.98
N ILE A 65 -2.21 -28.72 14.17
CA ILE A 65 -1.95 -27.75 15.22
C ILE A 65 -1.94 -26.34 14.62
N THR A 66 -2.82 -25.48 15.11
CA THR A 66 -2.85 -24.07 14.71
C THR A 66 -1.68 -23.31 15.33
N LYS A 67 -0.79 -22.77 14.52
CA LYS A 67 0.29 -21.87 14.97
C LYS A 67 -0.20 -20.44 14.92
N THR A 68 0.08 -19.64 15.95
CA THR A 68 -0.33 -18.24 16.02
C THR A 68 0.84 -17.34 16.40
N ALA A 69 0.85 -16.14 15.83
CA ALA A 69 1.77 -15.09 16.21
C ALA A 69 1.15 -13.72 15.96
N PHE A 70 1.68 -12.65 16.58
CA PHE A 70 1.16 -11.31 16.31
C PHE A 70 1.41 -10.88 14.86
N ASN A 71 2.59 -11.16 14.30
CA ASN A 71 2.94 -10.88 12.91
C ASN A 71 3.43 -12.17 12.23
N ALA A 72 2.56 -13.17 12.16
CA ALA A 72 2.90 -14.54 11.78
C ALA A 72 3.73 -14.67 10.49
N ALA A 73 3.62 -13.72 9.55
CA ALA A 73 4.46 -13.70 8.34
C ALA A 73 5.96 -13.54 8.66
N PHE A 74 6.30 -12.85 9.75
CA PHE A 74 7.68 -12.71 10.20
C PHE A 74 8.19 -14.02 10.79
N GLU A 75 7.45 -14.60 11.75
CA GLU A 75 7.81 -15.86 12.38
C GLU A 75 7.92 -16.99 11.35
N MET A 76 6.95 -17.10 10.46
CA MET A 76 6.96 -18.10 9.38
C MET A 76 8.20 -17.97 8.48
N THR A 77 8.54 -16.75 8.04
CA THR A 77 9.70 -16.53 7.16
C THR A 77 11.01 -16.88 7.88
N CYS A 78 11.15 -16.50 9.15
CA CYS A 78 12.32 -16.80 9.96
C CYS A 78 12.46 -18.31 10.24
N LEU A 79 11.36 -18.95 10.63
CA LEU A 79 11.35 -20.37 10.97
C LEU A 79 11.56 -21.26 9.74
N GLN A 80 11.02 -20.91 8.57
CA GLN A 80 11.24 -21.64 7.33
C GLN A 80 12.73 -21.70 6.91
N LYS A 81 13.55 -20.73 7.32
CA LYS A 81 15.00 -20.78 7.10
C LYS A 81 15.67 -21.95 7.84
N ILE A 82 15.15 -22.28 9.03
CA ILE A 82 15.70 -23.34 9.90
C ILE A 82 14.95 -24.65 9.68
N TYR A 83 13.64 -24.58 9.49
CA TYR A 83 12.73 -25.71 9.29
C TYR A 83 12.00 -25.59 7.96
N PRO A 84 12.66 -25.87 6.81
CA PRO A 84 12.08 -25.68 5.48
C PRO A 84 10.79 -26.48 5.24
N ASP A 85 10.66 -27.63 5.88
CA ASP A 85 9.54 -28.56 5.75
C ASP A 85 8.43 -28.35 6.79
N MET A 86 8.48 -27.25 7.55
CA MET A 86 7.41 -26.96 8.51
C MET A 86 6.07 -26.71 7.81
N ASP A 87 4.96 -27.03 8.48
CA ASP A 87 3.63 -26.70 7.98
C ASP A 87 3.43 -25.19 7.91
N ILE A 88 2.98 -24.70 6.75
CA ILE A 88 2.67 -23.29 6.50
C ILE A 88 1.17 -23.05 6.29
N THR A 89 0.35 -24.08 6.36
CA THR A 89 -1.07 -24.00 5.98
C THR A 89 -1.97 -23.65 7.17
N ASN A 90 -1.61 -24.10 8.39
CA ASN A 90 -2.41 -23.87 9.59
C ASN A 90 -1.74 -22.85 10.51
N TRP A 91 -1.54 -21.64 10.00
CA TRP A 91 -1.09 -20.48 10.76
C TRP A 91 -2.17 -19.40 10.77
N GLU A 92 -2.32 -18.71 11.89
CA GLU A 92 -3.19 -17.54 12.01
C GLU A 92 -2.40 -16.32 12.52
N CYS A 93 -2.70 -15.16 11.96
CA CYS A 93 -1.98 -13.92 12.26
C CYS A 93 -2.87 -12.98 13.09
N THR A 94 -2.49 -12.74 14.34
CA THR A 94 -3.26 -11.87 15.25
C THR A 94 -3.24 -10.41 14.82
N SER A 95 -2.18 -9.94 14.14
CA SER A 95 -2.18 -8.58 13.58
C SER A 95 -3.18 -8.43 12.42
N VAL A 96 -3.35 -9.44 11.57
CA VAL A 96 -4.39 -9.44 10.52
C VAL A 96 -5.78 -9.36 11.14
N LEU A 97 -6.01 -10.11 12.22
CA LEU A 97 -7.27 -10.08 12.96
C LEU A 97 -7.53 -8.68 13.57
N ALA A 98 -6.48 -8.03 14.11
CA ALA A 98 -6.56 -6.66 14.60
C ALA A 98 -6.84 -5.64 13.48
N LEU A 99 -6.18 -5.77 12.33
CA LEU A 99 -6.39 -4.92 11.15
C LEU A 99 -7.83 -5.07 10.60
N TYR A 100 -8.36 -6.29 10.59
CA TYR A 100 -9.74 -6.56 10.21
C TYR A 100 -10.76 -5.83 11.11
N CYS A 101 -10.40 -5.66 12.39
CA CYS A 101 -11.17 -4.86 13.35
C CYS A 101 -10.82 -3.36 13.31
N SER A 102 -10.05 -2.90 12.32
CA SER A 102 -9.55 -1.51 12.17
C SER A 102 -8.84 -0.98 13.42
N LEU A 103 -8.09 -1.85 14.11
CA LEU A 103 -7.25 -1.52 15.26
C LEU A 103 -5.84 -1.10 14.80
N PRO A 104 -5.00 -0.55 15.68
CA PRO A 104 -3.61 -0.20 15.37
C PRO A 104 -2.78 -1.39 14.85
N THR A 105 -1.57 -1.10 14.35
CA THR A 105 -0.70 -2.08 13.68
C THR A 105 0.35 -2.74 14.60
N SER A 106 0.56 -2.25 15.81
CA SER A 106 1.54 -2.81 16.75
C SER A 106 0.88 -3.48 17.95
N LEU A 107 1.51 -4.51 18.46
CA LEU A 107 1.08 -5.28 19.62
C LEU A 107 0.68 -4.38 20.80
N ASP A 108 1.57 -3.47 21.22
CA ASP A 108 1.34 -2.51 22.31
C ASP A 108 0.14 -1.58 22.04
N ALA A 109 0.06 -1.02 20.84
CA ALA A 109 -1.02 -0.11 20.51
C ALA A 109 -2.39 -0.81 20.44
N VAL A 110 -2.45 -2.07 20.01
CA VAL A 110 -3.67 -2.89 20.01
C VAL A 110 -4.10 -3.20 21.45
N SER A 111 -3.18 -3.65 22.31
CA SER A 111 -3.49 -3.94 23.72
C SER A 111 -4.05 -2.71 24.44
N LYS A 112 -3.44 -1.54 24.25
CA LYS A 112 -3.92 -0.26 24.79
C LYS A 112 -5.28 0.16 24.21
N ALA A 113 -5.50 0.00 22.90
CA ALA A 113 -6.79 0.31 22.27
C ALA A 113 -7.93 -0.56 22.81
N LEU A 114 -7.65 -1.84 23.08
CA LEU A 114 -8.59 -2.82 23.63
C LEU A 114 -8.72 -2.73 25.17
N LYS A 115 -7.78 -2.05 25.85
CA LYS A 115 -7.72 -1.93 27.33
C LYS A 115 -7.66 -3.29 28.04
N LEU A 116 -6.76 -4.16 27.62
CA LEU A 116 -6.70 -5.53 28.10
C LEU A 116 -6.10 -5.67 29.50
N GLY A 117 -5.48 -4.62 30.06
CA GLY A 117 -4.80 -4.67 31.37
C GLY A 117 -3.46 -5.40 31.35
N VAL A 118 -3.06 -5.98 30.23
CA VAL A 118 -1.73 -6.51 29.95
C VAL A 118 -1.06 -5.60 28.93
N GLU A 119 0.16 -5.16 29.24
CA GLU A 119 0.89 -4.21 28.39
C GLU A 119 2.23 -4.83 27.96
N LYS A 120 2.68 -4.40 26.77
CA LYS A 120 4.01 -4.72 26.29
C LYS A 120 5.06 -4.05 27.16
N ASP A 121 6.17 -4.75 27.42
CA ASP A 121 7.29 -4.19 28.17
C ASP A 121 7.92 -2.99 27.43
N SER A 122 7.92 -1.84 28.05
CA SER A 122 8.44 -0.59 27.47
C SER A 122 9.95 -0.63 27.20
N ARG A 123 10.70 -1.55 27.82
CA ARG A 123 12.14 -1.75 27.65
C ARG A 123 12.49 -2.40 26.30
N GLY A 124 11.53 -3.08 25.66
CA GLY A 124 11.74 -3.89 24.46
C GLY A 124 12.53 -3.20 23.36
N LYS A 125 12.23 -1.92 23.07
CA LYS A 125 12.96 -1.18 22.04
C LYS A 125 14.47 -1.09 22.32
N SER A 126 14.87 -0.89 23.57
CA SER A 126 16.28 -0.79 23.95
C SER A 126 16.96 -2.17 23.98
N LEU A 127 16.21 -3.23 24.30
CA LEU A 127 16.70 -4.60 24.32
C LEU A 127 16.92 -5.11 22.89
N ILE A 128 15.96 -4.92 22.00
CA ILE A 128 16.08 -5.21 20.56
C ILE A 128 17.27 -4.46 19.96
N GLN A 129 17.40 -3.14 20.24
CA GLN A 129 18.52 -2.36 19.72
C GLN A 129 19.87 -2.87 20.23
N TYR A 130 19.91 -3.48 21.42
CA TYR A 130 21.14 -3.98 22.01
C TYR A 130 21.52 -5.36 21.47
N PHE A 131 20.59 -6.32 21.40
CA PHE A 131 20.88 -7.72 21.06
C PHE A 131 20.58 -8.08 19.59
N SER A 132 19.59 -7.46 18.98
CA SER A 132 19.09 -7.84 17.64
C SER A 132 19.62 -6.97 16.50
N VAL A 133 20.39 -5.91 16.81
CA VAL A 133 20.92 -4.97 15.83
C VAL A 133 22.43 -4.85 16.00
N PRO A 134 23.21 -4.78 14.89
CA PRO A 134 24.65 -4.52 14.96
C PRO A 134 24.98 -3.26 15.75
N CYS A 135 25.99 -3.31 16.59
CA CYS A 135 26.47 -2.16 17.34
C CYS A 135 27.71 -1.54 16.66
N LYS A 136 27.89 -0.23 16.85
CA LYS A 136 29.09 0.46 16.34
C LYS A 136 30.29 0.05 17.20
N PRO A 137 31.45 -0.30 16.58
CA PRO A 137 32.66 -0.58 17.31
C PRO A 137 33.17 0.70 17.99
N THR A 138 33.45 0.61 19.28
CA THR A 138 33.96 1.69 20.12
C THR A 138 35.07 1.18 21.04
N LYS A 139 35.85 2.08 21.64
CA LYS A 139 36.83 1.67 22.65
C LYS A 139 36.18 1.03 23.88
N SER A 140 35.00 1.50 24.29
CA SER A 140 34.27 1.00 25.45
C SER A 140 33.73 -0.41 25.23
N ASN A 141 33.29 -0.75 24.02
CA ASN A 141 32.84 -2.11 23.70
C ASN A 141 33.93 -3.01 23.11
N LYS A 142 35.21 -2.60 23.21
CA LYS A 142 36.38 -3.33 22.70
C LYS A 142 36.32 -3.66 21.21
N GLY A 143 35.73 -2.77 20.42
CA GLY A 143 35.63 -2.92 18.95
C GLY A 143 34.55 -3.90 18.48
N ARG A 144 33.61 -4.32 19.33
CA ARG A 144 32.54 -5.25 18.93
C ARG A 144 31.59 -4.61 17.93
N THR A 145 31.09 -5.46 17.00
CA THR A 145 30.01 -5.14 16.09
C THR A 145 28.67 -5.77 16.49
N ARG A 146 28.70 -6.67 17.49
CA ARG A 146 27.53 -7.39 18.02
C ARG A 146 27.60 -7.54 19.54
N ASN A 147 26.47 -7.46 20.22
CA ASN A 147 26.35 -7.79 21.63
C ASN A 147 25.75 -9.20 21.78
N LEU A 148 26.39 -10.02 22.60
CA LEU A 148 26.00 -11.38 22.93
C LEU A 148 25.46 -11.44 24.38
N PRO A 149 24.75 -12.51 24.79
CA PRO A 149 24.20 -12.66 26.14
C PRO A 149 25.19 -12.42 27.26
N GLU A 150 26.44 -12.93 27.11
CA GLU A 150 27.50 -12.79 28.11
C GLU A 150 28.02 -11.35 28.28
N HIS A 151 27.73 -10.45 27.35
CA HIS A 151 28.17 -9.06 27.48
C HIS A 151 27.31 -8.24 28.45
N ASP A 152 26.05 -8.66 28.68
CA ASP A 152 25.14 -8.05 29.64
C ASP A 152 24.06 -9.08 30.05
N PRO A 153 24.39 -10.00 31.00
CA PRO A 153 23.48 -11.07 31.41
C PRO A 153 22.18 -10.58 32.07
N GLU A 154 22.20 -9.40 32.70
CA GLU A 154 20.99 -8.81 33.31
C GLU A 154 20.01 -8.40 32.23
N ARG A 155 20.48 -7.63 31.26
CA ARG A 155 19.65 -7.26 30.09
C ARG A 155 19.19 -8.47 29.29
N TRP A 156 20.03 -9.52 29.20
CA TRP A 156 19.60 -10.76 28.52
C TRP A 156 18.45 -11.43 29.25
N SER A 157 18.49 -11.48 30.58
CA SER A 157 17.37 -11.98 31.38
C SER A 157 16.10 -11.13 31.20
N GLU A 158 16.24 -9.80 31.12
CA GLU A 158 15.13 -8.91 30.80
C GLU A 158 14.59 -9.16 29.36
N TYR A 159 15.46 -9.52 28.40
CA TYR A 159 15.06 -9.80 27.03
C TYR A 159 14.26 -11.11 26.92
N ILE A 160 14.63 -12.13 27.68
CA ILE A 160 13.86 -13.37 27.83
C ILE A 160 12.46 -13.08 28.40
N GLU A 161 12.37 -12.25 29.44
CA GLU A 161 11.07 -11.88 30.02
C GLU A 161 10.23 -11.00 29.08
N TYR A 162 10.88 -10.13 28.30
CA TYR A 162 10.22 -9.34 27.24
C TYR A 162 9.58 -10.24 26.18
N ASN A 163 10.29 -11.25 25.65
CA ASN A 163 9.76 -12.21 24.69
C ASN A 163 8.59 -13.03 25.29
N ARG A 164 8.72 -13.44 26.56
CA ARG A 164 7.62 -14.09 27.31
C ARG A 164 6.37 -13.22 27.33
N GLN A 165 6.54 -11.94 27.66
CA GLN A 165 5.44 -10.98 27.77
C GLN A 165 4.76 -10.72 26.43
N ASP A 166 5.50 -10.73 25.30
CA ASP A 166 4.92 -10.54 23.96
C ASP A 166 3.97 -11.69 23.60
N VAL A 167 4.28 -12.95 23.93
CA VAL A 167 3.35 -14.09 23.80
C VAL A 167 2.10 -13.90 24.66
N VAL A 168 2.25 -13.46 25.92
CA VAL A 168 1.10 -13.21 26.83
C VAL A 168 0.16 -12.15 26.24
N VAL A 169 0.73 -11.05 25.73
CA VAL A 169 -0.05 -9.94 25.16
C VAL A 169 -0.72 -10.36 23.85
N GLU A 170 -0.01 -11.09 22.97
CA GLU A 170 -0.57 -11.63 21.73
C GLU A 170 -1.80 -12.48 21.99
N ARG A 171 -1.70 -13.45 22.91
CA ARG A 171 -2.80 -14.35 23.28
C ARG A 171 -4.00 -13.59 23.84
N ALA A 172 -3.76 -12.60 24.69
CA ALA A 172 -4.84 -11.77 25.23
C ALA A 172 -5.59 -10.99 24.12
N ILE A 173 -4.85 -10.45 23.14
CA ILE A 173 -5.43 -9.79 21.96
C ILE A 173 -6.23 -10.79 21.14
N ARG A 174 -5.63 -11.93 20.81
CA ARG A 174 -6.25 -12.98 20.00
C ARG A 174 -7.57 -13.44 20.62
N ASN A 175 -7.56 -13.84 21.89
CA ASN A 175 -8.75 -14.29 22.61
C ASN A 175 -9.88 -13.23 22.59
N ARG A 176 -9.53 -11.95 22.70
CA ARG A 176 -10.49 -10.86 22.63
C ARG A 176 -11.09 -10.66 21.24
N LEU A 177 -10.33 -10.95 20.18
CA LEU A 177 -10.72 -10.69 18.79
C LEU A 177 -11.30 -11.93 18.07
N LEU A 178 -11.01 -13.14 18.51
CA LEU A 178 -11.51 -14.40 17.91
C LEU A 178 -13.02 -14.39 17.58
N PRO A 179 -13.92 -13.86 18.46
CA PRO A 179 -15.35 -13.81 18.13
C PRO A 179 -15.68 -12.89 16.94
N LEU A 180 -14.73 -12.08 16.51
CA LEU A 180 -14.86 -11.12 15.41
C LEU A 180 -14.09 -11.55 14.16
N LYS A 181 -13.57 -12.77 14.11
CA LYS A 181 -12.76 -13.24 12.96
C LYS A 181 -13.45 -13.00 11.61
N PRO A 182 -12.66 -12.77 10.55
CA PRO A 182 -13.17 -12.64 9.18
C PRO A 182 -13.80 -13.96 8.69
N PRO A 183 -14.51 -13.94 7.53
CA PRO A 183 -14.88 -15.16 6.82
C PRO A 183 -13.63 -16.01 6.49
N ASP A 184 -13.79 -17.34 6.48
CA ASP A 184 -12.67 -18.27 6.30
C ASP A 184 -11.92 -18.05 4.97
N ILE A 185 -12.59 -17.58 3.92
CA ILE A 185 -11.94 -17.24 2.65
C ILE A 185 -10.86 -16.15 2.78
N GLU A 186 -10.95 -15.27 3.78
CA GLU A 186 -9.92 -14.25 4.01
C GLU A 186 -8.59 -14.87 4.51
N HIS A 187 -8.68 -16.02 5.18
CA HIS A 187 -7.50 -16.81 5.55
C HIS A 187 -6.81 -17.38 4.29
N GLU A 188 -7.58 -17.94 3.35
CA GLU A 188 -7.06 -18.42 2.07
C GLU A 188 -6.39 -17.28 1.26
N TYR A 189 -6.99 -16.08 1.29
CA TYR A 189 -6.39 -14.90 0.66
C TYR A 189 -5.10 -14.45 1.35
N TRP A 190 -5.01 -14.60 2.67
CA TRP A 190 -3.78 -14.32 3.40
C TRP A 190 -2.68 -15.34 3.07
N LEU A 191 -3.00 -16.64 2.98
CA LEU A 191 -2.04 -17.67 2.55
C LEU A 191 -1.54 -17.42 1.11
N MET A 192 -2.43 -17.02 0.21
CA MET A 192 -2.07 -16.60 -1.15
C MET A 192 -1.15 -15.37 -1.12
N ASP A 193 -1.42 -14.37 -0.29
CA ASP A 193 -0.54 -13.20 -0.12
C ASP A 193 0.86 -13.59 0.36
N LEU A 194 0.96 -14.53 1.30
CA LEU A 194 2.26 -15.07 1.73
C LEU A 194 3.00 -15.74 0.57
N ALA A 195 2.31 -16.49 -0.28
CA ALA A 195 2.90 -17.10 -1.47
C ALA A 195 3.39 -16.04 -2.47
N ILE A 196 2.59 -15.00 -2.76
CA ILE A 196 2.96 -13.88 -3.64
C ILE A 196 4.19 -13.15 -3.09
N ASN A 197 4.23 -12.87 -1.80
CA ASN A 197 5.37 -12.20 -1.16
C ASN A 197 6.63 -13.07 -1.16
N ARG A 198 6.49 -14.39 -0.99
CA ARG A 198 7.59 -15.35 -1.06
C ARG A 198 8.12 -15.51 -2.49
N ASP A 199 7.24 -15.55 -3.48
CA ASP A 199 7.64 -15.70 -4.88
C ASP A 199 8.33 -14.43 -5.39
N GLY A 200 7.92 -13.23 -4.93
CA GLY A 200 8.54 -11.96 -5.23
C GLY A 200 8.64 -11.65 -6.72
N ILE A 201 9.45 -10.67 -7.08
CA ILE A 201 9.65 -10.23 -8.48
C ILE A 201 11.13 -10.00 -8.77
N ALA A 202 11.62 -10.47 -9.92
CA ALA A 202 13.01 -10.28 -10.33
C ALA A 202 13.30 -8.84 -10.77
N VAL A 203 14.55 -8.41 -10.65
CA VAL A 203 15.00 -7.07 -10.99
C VAL A 203 16.18 -7.09 -11.98
N ASP A 204 16.26 -6.05 -12.81
CA ASP A 204 17.37 -5.84 -13.75
C ASP A 204 18.52 -5.10 -13.04
N ASN A 205 19.44 -5.86 -12.48
CA ASN A 205 20.56 -5.35 -11.70
C ASN A 205 21.43 -4.36 -12.46
N LYS A 206 21.71 -4.66 -13.73
CA LYS A 206 22.54 -3.78 -14.55
C LYS A 206 21.88 -2.42 -14.75
N MET A 207 20.57 -2.43 -14.98
CA MET A 207 19.78 -1.21 -15.11
C MET A 207 19.74 -0.42 -13.80
N ILE A 208 19.59 -1.10 -12.65
CA ILE A 208 19.55 -0.46 -11.33
C ILE A 208 20.90 0.20 -11.02
N ASP A 209 22.01 -0.53 -11.20
CA ASP A 209 23.36 -0.03 -10.91
C ASP A 209 23.70 1.19 -11.77
N ASN A 210 23.40 1.13 -13.07
CA ASN A 210 23.63 2.26 -13.97
C ASN A 210 22.72 3.46 -13.64
N ALA A 211 21.45 3.21 -13.27
CA ALA A 211 20.53 4.29 -12.87
C ALA A 211 21.03 5.02 -11.61
N LEU A 212 21.57 4.30 -10.63
CA LEU A 212 22.15 4.90 -9.43
C LEU A 212 23.43 5.69 -9.76
N ALA A 213 24.31 5.14 -10.58
CA ALA A 213 25.54 5.83 -11.01
C ALA A 213 25.22 7.09 -11.83
N PHE A 214 24.25 7.03 -12.73
CA PHE A 214 23.82 8.17 -13.55
C PHE A 214 23.20 9.28 -12.70
N ASP A 215 22.34 8.93 -11.74
CA ASP A 215 21.73 9.91 -10.83
C ASP A 215 22.78 10.62 -9.96
N ASP A 216 23.74 9.88 -9.43
CA ASP A 216 24.81 10.44 -8.61
C ASP A 216 25.69 11.40 -9.41
N GLU A 217 26.14 11.00 -10.59
CA GLU A 217 26.99 11.83 -11.45
C GLU A 217 26.23 13.04 -12.01
N PHE A 218 24.99 12.86 -12.45
CA PHE A 218 24.16 13.96 -12.94
C PHE A 218 23.89 14.99 -11.84
N LYS A 219 23.53 14.55 -10.64
CA LYS A 219 23.33 15.44 -9.49
C LYS A 219 24.62 16.16 -9.08
N ARG A 220 25.76 15.50 -9.20
CA ARG A 220 27.05 16.15 -8.97
C ARG A 220 27.27 17.28 -9.98
N LYS A 221 27.05 17.07 -11.29
CA LYS A 221 27.13 18.10 -12.33
C LYS A 221 26.20 19.28 -12.02
N LEU A 222 24.92 19.01 -11.73
CA LEU A 222 23.93 20.04 -11.41
C LEU A 222 24.28 20.84 -10.13
N THR A 223 24.85 20.19 -9.12
CA THR A 223 25.26 20.84 -7.87
C THR A 223 26.44 21.79 -8.12
N VAL A 224 27.40 21.38 -8.94
CA VAL A 224 28.55 22.24 -9.32
C VAL A 224 28.05 23.47 -10.09
N GLU A 225 27.15 23.31 -11.05
CA GLU A 225 26.52 24.40 -11.78
C GLU A 225 25.75 25.36 -10.86
N ALA A 226 24.93 24.81 -9.96
CA ALA A 226 24.16 25.61 -9.00
C ALA A 226 25.08 26.40 -8.04
N SER A 227 26.17 25.79 -7.57
CA SER A 227 27.17 26.48 -6.73
C SER A 227 27.87 27.60 -7.50
N ALA A 228 28.22 27.38 -8.76
CA ALA A 228 28.84 28.40 -9.59
C ALA A 228 27.92 29.61 -9.84
N LEU A 229 26.63 29.38 -10.06
CA LEU A 229 25.64 30.44 -10.27
C LEU A 229 25.29 31.21 -9.00
N THR A 230 25.21 30.53 -7.86
CA THR A 230 24.72 31.11 -6.60
C THR A 230 25.83 31.58 -5.68
N GLY A 231 27.02 31.03 -5.80
CA GLY A 231 28.14 31.23 -4.84
C GLY A 231 27.94 30.49 -3.51
N LEU A 232 26.91 29.63 -3.39
CA LEU A 232 26.60 28.88 -2.17
C LEU A 232 27.44 27.61 -2.09
N GLU A 233 27.96 27.30 -0.90
CA GLU A 233 28.61 26.00 -0.64
C GLU A 233 27.60 24.83 -0.72
N ASN A 234 26.38 25.05 -0.25
CA ASN A 234 25.30 24.05 -0.34
C ASN A 234 24.06 24.62 -1.03
N PRO A 235 24.02 24.61 -2.37
CA PRO A 235 22.87 25.08 -3.14
C PRO A 235 21.61 24.19 -2.97
N ASN A 236 21.73 23.04 -2.30
CA ASN A 236 20.59 22.19 -1.93
C ASN A 236 19.88 22.61 -0.64
N SER A 237 20.45 23.52 0.15
CA SER A 237 19.82 24.07 1.35
C SER A 237 18.61 24.94 0.97
N PRO A 238 17.35 24.54 1.32
CA PRO A 238 16.19 25.36 0.98
C PRO A 238 16.22 26.75 1.57
N LEU A 239 16.84 26.90 2.74
CA LEU A 239 16.95 28.19 3.43
C LEU A 239 17.91 29.14 2.70
N GLN A 240 19.14 28.69 2.43
CA GLN A 240 20.14 29.49 1.73
C GLN A 240 19.73 29.85 0.31
N LEU A 241 19.12 28.87 -0.39
CA LEU A 241 18.64 29.09 -1.75
C LEU A 241 17.46 30.08 -1.80
N LYS A 242 16.53 30.00 -0.83
CA LYS A 242 15.44 30.95 -0.68
C LYS A 242 16.00 32.38 -0.51
N GLU A 243 16.92 32.58 0.41
CA GLU A 243 17.56 33.89 0.67
C GLU A 243 18.27 34.45 -0.57
N TRP A 244 18.99 33.59 -1.32
CA TRP A 244 19.64 33.98 -2.55
C TRP A 244 18.64 34.48 -3.60
N ILE A 245 17.51 33.74 -3.79
CA ILE A 245 16.46 34.10 -4.74
C ILE A 245 15.78 35.41 -4.34
N GLU A 246 15.42 35.57 -3.06
CA GLU A 246 14.78 36.78 -2.53
C GLU A 246 15.67 38.02 -2.74
N ASN A 247 16.98 37.90 -2.52
CA ASN A 247 17.94 38.96 -2.79
C ASN A 247 18.01 39.33 -4.27
N ARG A 248 17.86 38.36 -5.18
CA ARG A 248 17.87 38.60 -6.64
C ARG A 248 16.56 39.19 -7.15
N LEU A 249 15.43 38.78 -6.59
CA LEU A 249 14.09 39.25 -6.99
C LEU A 249 13.72 40.58 -6.29
N GLY A 250 14.31 40.89 -5.16
CA GLY A 250 14.00 42.09 -4.35
C GLY A 250 12.70 41.98 -3.55
N HIS A 251 12.12 40.77 -3.41
CA HIS A 251 10.90 40.51 -2.62
C HIS A 251 10.93 39.10 -2.02
N GLU A 252 10.14 38.89 -0.96
CA GLU A 252 10.01 37.59 -0.31
C GLU A 252 9.23 36.59 -1.16
N ILE A 253 9.60 35.29 -1.07
CA ILE A 253 8.88 34.17 -1.67
C ILE A 253 8.29 33.25 -0.59
N PRO A 254 7.14 32.54 -0.84
CA PRO A 254 6.48 31.73 0.18
C PRO A 254 7.29 30.54 0.70
N GLY A 255 8.34 30.13 -0.02
CA GLY A 255 9.21 29.01 0.34
C GLY A 255 9.80 28.29 -0.86
N MET A 256 10.33 27.07 -0.65
CA MET A 256 11.03 26.27 -1.67
C MET A 256 10.34 24.90 -1.87
N THR A 257 9.03 24.82 -1.64
CA THR A 257 8.29 23.59 -1.94
C THR A 257 8.15 23.38 -3.45
N LYS A 258 7.91 22.14 -3.89
CA LYS A 258 7.72 21.83 -5.32
C LYS A 258 6.66 22.71 -5.99
N ALA A 259 5.56 22.99 -5.30
CA ALA A 259 4.47 23.83 -5.83
C ALA A 259 4.97 25.27 -6.05
N VAL A 260 5.60 25.87 -5.03
CA VAL A 260 6.14 27.24 -5.11
C VAL A 260 7.19 27.36 -6.21
N VAL A 261 8.10 26.41 -6.35
CA VAL A 261 9.09 26.39 -7.43
C VAL A 261 8.42 26.30 -8.80
N THR A 262 7.37 25.51 -8.93
CA THR A 262 6.61 25.40 -10.19
C THR A 262 5.87 26.70 -10.52
N ASP A 263 5.26 27.35 -9.53
CA ASP A 263 4.54 28.61 -9.70
C ASP A 263 5.49 29.74 -10.10
N LEU A 264 6.64 29.85 -9.43
CA LEU A 264 7.70 30.82 -9.77
C LEU A 264 8.22 30.62 -11.20
N LEU A 265 8.47 29.39 -11.63
CA LEU A 265 8.93 29.11 -12.99
C LEU A 265 7.92 29.50 -14.09
N ALA A 266 6.66 29.72 -13.74
CA ALA A 266 5.62 30.21 -14.65
C ALA A 266 5.65 31.75 -14.80
N GLU A 267 6.39 32.46 -13.92
CA GLU A 267 6.54 33.92 -13.94
C GLU A 267 7.67 34.37 -14.88
N ASP A 268 7.75 35.67 -15.17
CA ASP A 268 8.88 36.26 -15.89
C ASP A 268 10.03 36.53 -14.88
N LEU A 269 11.10 35.73 -14.99
CA LEU A 269 12.21 35.69 -14.06
C LEU A 269 13.53 36.07 -14.72
N PRO A 270 14.48 36.66 -13.97
CA PRO A 270 15.87 36.78 -14.41
C PRO A 270 16.44 35.40 -14.79
N ALA A 271 17.26 35.36 -15.84
CA ALA A 271 17.75 34.10 -16.42
C ALA A 271 18.53 33.24 -15.42
N ASP A 272 19.31 33.84 -14.51
CA ASP A 272 20.04 33.14 -13.47
C ASP A 272 19.11 32.55 -12.39
N VAL A 273 18.07 33.28 -11.99
CA VAL A 273 17.05 32.78 -11.04
C VAL A 273 16.25 31.64 -11.65
N ARG A 274 15.81 31.79 -12.91
CA ARG A 274 15.12 30.72 -13.66
C ARG A 274 15.97 29.46 -13.69
N ARG A 275 17.24 29.58 -14.09
CA ARG A 275 18.15 28.42 -14.18
C ARG A 275 18.36 27.75 -12.83
N VAL A 276 18.53 28.51 -11.77
CA VAL A 276 18.70 27.97 -10.40
C VAL A 276 17.44 27.25 -9.92
N LEU A 277 16.24 27.75 -10.25
CA LEU A 277 14.97 27.06 -9.93
C LEU A 277 14.80 25.77 -10.74
N GLU A 278 15.20 25.74 -12.03
CA GLU A 278 15.23 24.51 -12.84
C GLU A 278 16.19 23.47 -12.24
N LEU A 279 17.42 23.88 -11.89
CA LEU A 279 18.39 23.02 -11.20
C LEU A 279 17.83 22.47 -9.89
N ARG A 280 17.17 23.32 -9.09
CA ARG A 280 16.50 22.90 -7.86
C ARG A 280 15.41 21.88 -8.11
N GLN A 281 14.62 22.05 -9.18
CA GLN A 281 13.57 21.09 -9.56
C GLN A 281 14.16 19.72 -9.94
N MET A 282 15.25 19.71 -10.73
CA MET A 282 15.95 18.47 -11.12
C MET A 282 16.61 17.79 -9.90
N LEU A 283 17.35 18.52 -9.09
CA LEU A 283 17.98 18.02 -7.85
C LEU A 283 16.96 17.53 -6.82
N GLY A 284 15.76 18.11 -6.81
CA GLY A 284 14.67 17.75 -5.92
C GLY A 284 13.95 16.44 -6.29
N LYS A 285 14.22 15.83 -7.44
CA LYS A 285 13.61 14.56 -7.85
C LYS A 285 14.12 13.42 -6.97
N THR A 286 13.20 12.78 -6.23
CA THR A 286 13.52 11.71 -5.26
C THR A 286 13.11 10.33 -5.73
N SER A 287 12.45 10.22 -6.89
CA SER A 287 11.94 8.96 -7.42
C SER A 287 13.05 7.93 -7.67
N VAL A 288 14.25 8.36 -8.04
CA VAL A 288 15.42 7.50 -8.24
C VAL A 288 15.82 6.72 -6.97
N LYS A 289 15.45 7.20 -5.77
CA LYS A 289 15.60 6.43 -4.51
C LYS A 289 14.91 5.07 -4.54
N LYS A 290 13.99 4.85 -5.48
CA LYS A 290 13.34 3.54 -5.68
C LYS A 290 14.30 2.48 -6.20
N TYR A 291 15.27 2.85 -7.04
CA TYR A 291 16.35 1.95 -7.45
C TYR A 291 17.20 1.51 -6.25
N ALA A 292 17.57 2.46 -5.38
CA ALA A 292 18.27 2.12 -4.14
C ALA A 292 17.43 1.22 -3.21
N ALA A 293 16.10 1.43 -3.16
CA ALA A 293 15.21 0.55 -2.40
C ALA A 293 15.16 -0.86 -3.00
N MET A 294 15.15 -1.00 -4.34
CA MET A 294 15.22 -2.29 -5.02
C MET A 294 16.56 -2.97 -4.72
N ARG A 295 17.69 -2.27 -4.87
CA ARG A 295 19.03 -2.82 -4.61
C ARG A 295 19.21 -3.30 -3.18
N ASN A 296 18.71 -2.56 -2.20
CA ASN A 296 18.82 -2.93 -0.78
C ASN A 296 17.91 -4.11 -0.39
N ALA A 297 16.82 -4.32 -1.10
CA ALA A 297 15.83 -5.35 -0.80
C ALA A 297 16.01 -6.62 -1.64
N GLU A 298 16.89 -6.60 -2.62
CA GLU A 298 17.19 -7.76 -3.46
C GLU A 298 17.81 -8.87 -2.61
N CYS A 299 17.27 -10.08 -2.76
CA CYS A 299 17.79 -11.30 -2.14
C CYS A 299 18.79 -12.01 -3.05
N SER A 300 19.44 -13.06 -2.54
CA SER A 300 20.47 -13.82 -3.23
C SER A 300 20.00 -14.50 -4.53
N ASP A 301 18.70 -14.69 -4.69
CA ASP A 301 18.07 -15.22 -5.91
C ASP A 301 17.78 -14.15 -6.99
N GLY A 302 18.16 -12.89 -6.77
CA GLY A 302 17.95 -11.78 -7.71
C GLY A 302 16.52 -11.24 -7.71
N ARG A 303 15.72 -11.54 -6.69
CA ARG A 303 14.32 -11.11 -6.55
C ARG A 303 14.12 -10.23 -5.33
N ILE A 304 13.06 -9.44 -5.37
CA ILE A 304 12.57 -8.67 -4.21
C ILE A 304 11.32 -9.36 -3.68
N HIS A 305 11.33 -9.65 -2.39
CA HIS A 305 10.29 -10.36 -1.66
C HIS A 305 9.65 -9.46 -0.60
N GLY A 306 8.39 -9.77 -0.20
CA GLY A 306 7.71 -9.07 0.90
C GLY A 306 7.25 -7.65 0.55
N MET A 307 6.91 -7.39 -0.71
CA MET A 307 6.52 -6.06 -1.17
C MET A 307 5.08 -5.67 -0.84
N LEU A 308 4.26 -6.58 -0.34
CA LEU A 308 2.85 -6.38 -0.09
C LEU A 308 2.50 -6.66 1.37
N GLN A 309 1.61 -5.87 1.92
CA GLN A 309 1.01 -6.12 3.23
C GLN A 309 -0.47 -6.40 3.08
N PHE A 310 -0.86 -7.61 3.43
CA PHE A 310 -2.26 -8.00 3.52
C PHE A 310 -3.02 -7.08 4.48
N TYR A 311 -4.20 -6.61 4.08
CA TYR A 311 -5.05 -5.73 4.88
C TYR A 311 -4.38 -4.40 5.32
N GLY A 312 -3.30 -3.98 4.66
CA GLY A 312 -2.51 -2.79 5.05
C GLY A 312 -3.30 -1.48 5.03
N ALA A 313 -4.33 -1.38 4.19
CA ALA A 313 -5.33 -0.31 4.20
C ALA A 313 -6.54 -0.75 5.04
N MET A 314 -6.41 -0.74 6.35
CA MET A 314 -7.33 -1.35 7.32
C MET A 314 -8.81 -0.97 7.16
N ARG A 315 -9.15 0.22 6.62
CA ARG A 315 -10.54 0.66 6.44
C ARG A 315 -11.28 -0.04 5.32
N THR A 316 -10.55 -0.49 4.31
CA THR A 316 -11.12 -1.12 3.10
C THR A 316 -10.69 -2.57 2.96
N GLY A 317 -9.63 -2.98 3.66
CA GLY A 317 -8.98 -4.27 3.52
C GLY A 317 -8.10 -4.40 2.26
N ARG A 318 -7.84 -3.28 1.54
CA ARG A 318 -6.88 -3.26 0.43
C ARG A 318 -5.48 -3.54 0.94
N TRP A 319 -4.66 -4.12 0.09
CA TRP A 319 -3.23 -4.27 0.34
C TRP A 319 -2.52 -2.93 0.39
N ALA A 320 -1.46 -2.85 1.17
CA ALA A 320 -0.54 -1.71 1.14
C ALA A 320 0.82 -2.15 0.58
N GLY A 321 1.43 -1.30 -0.23
CA GLY A 321 2.80 -1.52 -0.70
C GLY A 321 3.82 -1.34 0.42
N ARG A 322 4.86 -2.16 0.39
CA ARG A 322 6.03 -2.09 1.28
C ARG A 322 7.29 -1.94 0.44
N ILE A 323 8.39 -1.58 1.06
CA ILE A 323 9.74 -1.53 0.47
C ILE A 323 9.77 -0.59 -0.74
N VAL A 324 9.57 -1.12 -1.94
CA VAL A 324 9.54 -0.35 -3.20
C VAL A 324 8.25 0.46 -3.34
N GLN A 325 7.15 0.01 -2.73
CA GLN A 325 5.82 0.63 -2.82
C GLN A 325 5.36 0.76 -4.28
N LEU A 326 5.10 -0.37 -4.92
CA LEU A 326 4.74 -0.47 -6.35
C LEU A 326 3.60 0.48 -6.75
N GLN A 327 2.64 0.70 -5.86
CA GLN A 327 1.47 1.57 -6.06
C GLN A 327 1.85 3.04 -6.32
N ASN A 328 3.03 3.46 -5.85
CA ASN A 328 3.51 4.84 -5.90
C ASN A 328 4.63 5.07 -6.92
N LEU A 329 4.90 4.10 -7.79
CA LEU A 329 5.90 4.27 -8.84
C LEU A 329 5.37 5.23 -9.92
N PRO A 330 6.22 6.11 -10.48
CA PRO A 330 5.85 7.00 -11.58
C PRO A 330 5.31 6.23 -12.78
N ARG A 331 4.48 6.87 -13.59
CA ARG A 331 4.03 6.33 -14.87
C ARG A 331 5.09 6.53 -15.95
N ASN A 332 5.04 5.70 -16.97
CA ASN A 332 5.84 5.82 -18.16
C ASN A 332 5.14 6.74 -19.16
N TYR A 333 5.87 7.69 -19.73
CA TYR A 333 5.38 8.60 -20.79
C TYR A 333 6.34 8.61 -22.00
N LEU A 334 7.48 7.89 -21.89
CA LEU A 334 8.41 7.71 -23.00
C LEU A 334 7.78 6.78 -24.04
N GLU A 335 7.81 7.20 -25.31
CA GLU A 335 7.30 6.39 -26.42
C GLU A 335 8.23 5.24 -26.79
N ASP A 336 9.54 5.37 -26.49
CA ASP A 336 10.62 4.46 -26.83
C ASP A 336 11.25 3.77 -25.60
N LEU A 337 10.43 3.16 -24.75
CA LEU A 337 10.88 2.52 -23.51
C LEU A 337 12.01 1.51 -23.71
N ASP A 338 11.96 0.69 -24.75
CA ASP A 338 13.00 -0.32 -25.04
C ASP A 338 14.34 0.34 -25.34
N THR A 339 14.35 1.37 -26.20
CA THR A 339 15.56 2.13 -26.55
C THR A 339 16.13 2.83 -25.31
N ALA A 340 15.28 3.41 -24.45
CA ALA A 340 15.73 4.08 -23.23
C ALA A 340 16.31 3.09 -22.21
N ARG A 341 15.72 1.90 -22.08
CA ARG A 341 16.24 0.81 -21.24
C ARG A 341 17.62 0.34 -21.73
N ASP A 342 17.76 0.13 -23.05
CA ASP A 342 19.02 -0.33 -23.65
C ASP A 342 20.11 0.73 -23.52
N ALA A 343 19.81 1.99 -23.75
CA ALA A 343 20.73 3.10 -23.53
C ALA A 343 21.20 3.18 -22.06
N LEU A 344 20.28 3.03 -21.09
CA LEU A 344 20.64 2.97 -19.68
C LEU A 344 21.54 1.78 -19.37
N LYS A 345 21.25 0.60 -19.93
CA LYS A 345 22.05 -0.62 -19.74
C LYS A 345 23.46 -0.55 -20.37
N GLN A 346 23.65 0.26 -21.41
CA GLN A 346 24.97 0.47 -21.99
C GLN A 346 25.92 1.14 -20.99
N GLY A 347 25.40 1.99 -20.11
CA GLY A 347 26.19 2.62 -19.04
C GLY A 347 26.97 3.84 -19.49
N ASP A 348 26.61 4.47 -20.62
CA ASP A 348 27.18 5.70 -21.14
C ASP A 348 26.25 6.88 -20.78
N LEU A 349 26.62 7.62 -19.73
CA LEU A 349 25.84 8.77 -19.25
C LEU A 349 25.81 9.92 -20.28
N GLU A 350 26.91 10.17 -20.99
CA GLU A 350 26.97 11.28 -21.96
C GLU A 350 26.02 11.02 -23.13
N MET A 351 26.02 9.79 -23.63
CA MET A 351 25.08 9.35 -24.65
C MET A 351 23.63 9.41 -24.13
N PHE A 352 23.38 8.97 -22.92
CA PHE A 352 22.06 8.98 -22.31
C PHE A 352 21.51 10.41 -22.11
N GLU A 353 22.38 11.32 -21.65
CA GLU A 353 22.07 12.73 -21.48
C GLU A 353 21.79 13.42 -22.84
N LEU A 354 22.57 13.07 -23.86
CA LEU A 354 22.39 13.58 -25.24
C LEU A 354 21.04 13.15 -25.82
N LEU A 355 20.61 11.90 -25.57
CA LEU A 355 19.35 11.35 -26.12
C LEU A 355 18.11 11.89 -25.40
N TYR A 356 18.17 12.03 -24.09
CA TYR A 356 16.99 12.26 -23.23
C TYR A 356 16.98 13.60 -22.49
N GLY A 357 18.08 14.33 -22.45
CA GLY A 357 18.19 15.65 -21.80
C GLY A 357 18.04 15.59 -20.28
N ASP A 358 16.81 15.51 -19.76
CA ASP A 358 16.57 15.39 -18.31
C ASP A 358 16.77 13.94 -17.84
N VAL A 359 18.00 13.61 -17.46
CA VAL A 359 18.39 12.28 -16.95
C VAL A 359 17.50 11.84 -15.78
N SER A 360 17.27 12.74 -14.80
CA SER A 360 16.47 12.39 -13.62
C SER A 360 15.01 12.09 -13.96
N ASP A 361 14.42 12.74 -14.96
CA ASP A 361 13.06 12.47 -15.41
C ASP A 361 12.99 11.14 -16.13
N THR A 362 13.90 10.90 -17.06
CA THR A 362 13.98 9.64 -17.81
C THR A 362 14.19 8.47 -16.87
N LEU A 363 15.14 8.56 -15.93
CA LEU A 363 15.33 7.53 -14.89
C LEU A 363 14.06 7.31 -14.07
N SER A 364 13.33 8.37 -13.73
CA SER A 364 12.05 8.25 -13.00
C SER A 364 11.01 7.45 -13.79
N GLN A 365 10.92 7.67 -15.09
CA GLN A 365 9.99 6.94 -15.96
C GLN A 365 10.40 5.48 -16.18
N LEU A 366 11.67 5.15 -16.10
CA LEU A 366 12.19 3.79 -16.27
C LEU A 366 12.11 2.90 -15.02
N ILE A 367 11.76 3.43 -13.84
CA ILE A 367 11.75 2.67 -12.58
C ILE A 367 10.93 1.38 -12.66
N ARG A 368 9.71 1.44 -13.24
CA ARG A 368 8.83 0.27 -13.37
C ARG A 368 9.48 -0.82 -14.19
N THR A 369 10.18 -0.42 -15.23
CA THR A 369 10.79 -1.34 -16.19
C THR A 369 12.03 -2.06 -15.66
N ALA A 370 12.51 -1.69 -14.47
CA ALA A 370 13.54 -2.45 -13.75
C ALA A 370 12.99 -3.73 -13.10
N LEU A 371 11.66 -3.86 -12.99
CA LEU A 371 11.00 -5.10 -12.60
C LEU A 371 10.84 -5.98 -13.84
N VAL A 372 11.45 -7.15 -13.84
CA VAL A 372 11.57 -8.03 -15.01
C VAL A 372 11.07 -9.44 -14.72
N ALA A 373 10.57 -10.11 -15.74
CA ALA A 373 10.36 -11.56 -15.68
C ALA A 373 11.71 -12.27 -15.81
N GLU A 374 11.84 -13.46 -15.22
CA GLU A 374 13.02 -14.30 -15.41
C GLU A 374 13.21 -14.71 -16.88
N SER A 375 14.44 -15.06 -17.22
CA SER A 375 14.76 -15.52 -18.57
C SER A 375 13.89 -16.71 -18.96
N GLY A 376 13.24 -16.62 -20.14
CA GLY A 376 12.28 -17.61 -20.61
C GLY A 376 10.83 -17.37 -20.16
N ASN A 377 10.60 -16.39 -19.28
CA ASN A 377 9.29 -15.97 -18.84
C ASN A 377 8.90 -14.59 -19.41
N ARG A 378 7.63 -14.26 -19.26
CA ARG A 378 7.07 -12.94 -19.49
C ARG A 378 6.07 -12.58 -18.38
N PHE A 379 5.78 -11.31 -18.24
CA PHE A 379 4.63 -10.87 -17.46
C PHE A 379 3.36 -10.91 -18.31
N ILE A 380 2.28 -11.38 -17.70
CA ILE A 380 0.90 -11.17 -18.12
C ILE A 380 0.32 -10.22 -17.09
N VAL A 381 0.00 -9.00 -17.51
CA VAL A 381 -0.53 -7.94 -16.64
C VAL A 381 -1.96 -7.66 -17.03
N ALA A 382 -2.88 -7.75 -16.07
CA ALA A 382 -4.30 -7.49 -16.32
C ALA A 382 -4.88 -6.60 -15.22
N ASP A 383 -5.59 -5.53 -15.61
CA ASP A 383 -6.15 -4.48 -14.74
C ASP A 383 -7.68 -4.41 -14.93
N PHE A 384 -8.44 -4.39 -13.83
CA PHE A 384 -9.88 -4.17 -13.92
C PHE A 384 -10.21 -2.78 -14.44
N SER A 385 -11.01 -2.72 -15.48
CA SER A 385 -11.42 -1.46 -16.11
C SER A 385 -12.49 -0.73 -15.28
N ALA A 386 -12.13 0.40 -14.66
CA ALA A 386 -13.04 1.29 -13.93
C ALA A 386 -13.85 0.56 -12.82
N ILE A 387 -13.23 -0.32 -12.07
CA ILE A 387 -13.91 -1.20 -11.11
C ILE A 387 -14.75 -0.43 -10.07
N GLU A 388 -14.25 0.67 -9.51
CA GLU A 388 -15.01 1.45 -8.53
C GLU A 388 -16.28 2.06 -9.14
N ALA A 389 -16.22 2.53 -10.40
CA ALA A 389 -17.39 3.05 -11.11
C ALA A 389 -18.41 1.94 -11.42
N ARG A 390 -17.97 0.73 -11.70
CA ARG A 390 -18.83 -0.43 -11.89
C ARG A 390 -19.49 -0.86 -10.59
N VAL A 391 -18.74 -0.94 -9.52
CA VAL A 391 -19.22 -1.32 -8.19
C VAL A 391 -20.26 -0.32 -7.66
N ILE A 392 -19.99 1.00 -7.74
CA ILE A 392 -20.98 1.99 -7.26
C ILE A 392 -22.25 1.97 -8.09
N ALA A 393 -22.16 1.83 -9.41
CA ALA A 393 -23.32 1.73 -10.30
C ALA A 393 -24.16 0.47 -10.02
N TRP A 394 -23.51 -0.67 -9.77
CA TRP A 394 -24.15 -1.92 -9.39
C TRP A 394 -24.83 -1.81 -8.01
N LEU A 395 -24.11 -1.26 -7.02
CA LEU A 395 -24.56 -1.13 -5.64
C LEU A 395 -25.82 -0.27 -5.53
N CYS A 396 -25.88 0.88 -6.21
CA CYS A 396 -27.04 1.76 -6.21
C CYS A 396 -28.05 1.49 -7.33
N SER A 397 -27.78 0.50 -8.18
CA SER A 397 -28.62 0.15 -9.37
C SER A 397 -28.83 1.34 -10.33
N GLU A 398 -27.77 2.12 -10.64
CA GLU A 398 -27.80 3.22 -11.59
C GLU A 398 -27.85 2.68 -13.03
N LYS A 399 -29.07 2.56 -13.58
CA LYS A 399 -29.34 1.80 -14.81
C LYS A 399 -28.58 2.25 -16.04
N TRP A 400 -28.45 3.58 -16.24
CA TRP A 400 -27.76 4.09 -17.41
C TRP A 400 -26.27 3.74 -17.40
N ARG A 401 -25.63 3.76 -16.22
CA ARG A 401 -24.21 3.38 -16.05
C ARG A 401 -24.03 1.88 -16.30
N GLN A 402 -24.92 1.05 -15.74
CA GLN A 402 -24.90 -0.39 -15.97
C GLN A 402 -25.05 -0.72 -17.44
N LYS A 403 -25.94 -0.02 -18.17
CA LYS A 403 -26.10 -0.16 -19.62
C LYS A 403 -24.81 0.17 -20.36
N VAL A 404 -24.15 1.31 -20.04
CA VAL A 404 -22.86 1.71 -20.64
C VAL A 404 -21.81 0.61 -20.44
N PHE A 405 -21.73 0.04 -19.25
CA PHE A 405 -20.77 -1.04 -18.97
C PHE A 405 -21.10 -2.34 -19.68
N ALA A 406 -22.38 -2.67 -19.84
CA ALA A 406 -22.83 -3.86 -20.57
C ALA A 406 -22.51 -3.76 -22.08
N GLU A 407 -22.59 -2.55 -22.63
CA GLU A 407 -22.33 -2.28 -24.05
C GLU A 407 -20.84 -2.00 -24.32
N GLY A 408 -19.94 -2.10 -23.31
CA GLY A 408 -18.50 -1.79 -23.47
C GLY A 408 -18.18 -0.31 -23.70
N GLY A 409 -19.10 0.59 -23.34
CA GLY A 409 -18.98 2.02 -23.57
C GLY A 409 -17.99 2.72 -22.64
N ASP A 410 -17.52 3.91 -23.05
CA ASP A 410 -16.66 4.78 -22.23
C ASP A 410 -17.51 5.56 -21.22
N ILE A 411 -17.34 5.26 -19.93
CA ILE A 411 -18.10 5.87 -18.84
C ILE A 411 -17.88 7.39 -18.76
N TYR A 412 -16.71 7.89 -19.14
CA TYR A 412 -16.40 9.32 -19.12
C TYR A 412 -17.13 10.08 -20.23
N CYS A 413 -17.21 9.48 -21.43
CA CYS A 413 -18.04 10.01 -22.52
C CYS A 413 -19.51 9.98 -22.15
N ALA A 414 -20.00 8.88 -21.61
CA ALA A 414 -21.39 8.73 -21.21
C ALA A 414 -21.78 9.70 -20.08
N SER A 415 -20.91 9.90 -19.09
CA SER A 415 -21.13 10.88 -18.03
C SER A 415 -21.19 12.30 -18.58
N ALA A 416 -20.28 12.68 -19.46
CA ALA A 416 -20.32 13.98 -20.13
C ALA A 416 -21.60 14.13 -20.95
N SER A 417 -22.01 13.10 -21.70
CA SER A 417 -23.27 13.12 -22.47
C SER A 417 -24.49 13.36 -21.59
N ASN A 418 -24.57 12.70 -20.44
CA ASN A 418 -25.67 12.89 -19.48
C ASN A 418 -25.62 14.26 -18.79
N MET A 419 -24.43 14.78 -18.48
CA MET A 419 -24.27 16.10 -17.86
C MET A 419 -24.63 17.26 -18.78
N PHE A 420 -24.28 17.15 -20.05
CA PHE A 420 -24.41 18.24 -21.02
C PHE A 420 -25.56 18.05 -22.03
N HIS A 421 -26.24 16.89 -21.97
CA HIS A 421 -27.34 16.51 -22.87
C HIS A 421 -26.97 16.57 -24.35
N VAL A 422 -25.75 16.19 -24.69
CA VAL A 422 -25.21 16.10 -26.04
C VAL A 422 -24.45 14.78 -26.24
N PRO A 423 -24.40 14.21 -27.44
CA PRO A 423 -23.56 13.05 -27.70
C PRO A 423 -22.07 13.41 -27.53
N VAL A 424 -21.31 12.55 -26.84
CA VAL A 424 -19.86 12.72 -26.62
C VAL A 424 -19.15 11.43 -27.03
N GLU A 425 -18.20 11.55 -27.95
CA GLU A 425 -17.37 10.44 -28.43
C GLU A 425 -15.90 10.72 -28.16
N LYS A 426 -15.13 9.68 -27.83
CA LYS A 426 -13.70 9.80 -27.41
C LYS A 426 -12.85 10.55 -28.44
N HIS A 427 -13.03 10.27 -29.73
CA HIS A 427 -12.29 10.86 -30.87
C HIS A 427 -13.24 11.44 -31.91
N GLY A 428 -14.39 11.94 -31.50
CA GLY A 428 -15.44 12.42 -32.38
C GLY A 428 -16.21 13.61 -31.82
N VAL A 429 -17.53 13.58 -31.99
CA VAL A 429 -18.44 14.68 -31.63
C VAL A 429 -18.31 15.03 -30.17
N ASN A 430 -18.08 16.31 -29.87
CA ASN A 430 -17.95 16.87 -28.51
C ASN A 430 -16.87 16.17 -27.64
N GLY A 431 -15.84 15.56 -28.24
CA GLY A 431 -14.80 14.81 -27.55
C GLY A 431 -14.07 15.61 -26.46
N HIS A 432 -13.99 16.94 -26.59
CA HIS A 432 -13.42 17.84 -25.57
C HIS A 432 -14.17 17.78 -24.22
N LEU A 433 -15.47 17.43 -24.23
CA LEU A 433 -16.25 17.28 -22.99
C LEU A 433 -15.92 16.01 -22.19
N ARG A 434 -15.29 15.02 -22.84
CA ARG A 434 -14.87 13.79 -22.17
C ARG A 434 -13.98 14.06 -20.96
N GLN A 435 -13.08 15.05 -21.06
CA GLN A 435 -12.22 15.43 -19.93
C GLN A 435 -13.04 15.95 -18.73
N LYS A 436 -14.09 16.74 -18.97
CA LYS A 436 -15.01 17.19 -17.92
C LYS A 436 -15.74 16.01 -17.28
N GLY A 437 -16.20 15.05 -18.08
CA GLY A 437 -16.78 13.80 -17.59
C GLY A 437 -15.81 12.97 -16.75
N LYS A 438 -14.55 12.82 -17.20
CA LYS A 438 -13.51 12.10 -16.46
C LYS A 438 -13.23 12.68 -15.09
N VAL A 439 -13.01 13.98 -15.02
CA VAL A 439 -12.72 14.67 -13.74
C VAL A 439 -13.94 14.60 -12.81
N ALA A 440 -15.15 14.76 -13.34
CA ALA A 440 -16.38 14.64 -12.57
C ALA A 440 -16.57 13.23 -11.98
N GLU A 441 -16.39 12.16 -12.78
CA GLU A 441 -16.50 10.78 -12.32
C GLU A 441 -15.50 10.47 -11.19
N LEU A 442 -14.25 10.88 -11.34
CA LEU A 442 -13.20 10.62 -10.37
C LEU A 442 -13.37 11.42 -9.05
N ALA A 443 -13.92 12.65 -9.13
CA ALA A 443 -13.98 13.57 -7.98
C ALA A 443 -15.30 13.50 -7.22
N LEU A 444 -16.43 13.23 -7.90
CA LEU A 444 -17.76 13.49 -7.33
C LEU A 444 -18.46 12.24 -6.80
N GLY A 445 -17.98 11.05 -7.13
CA GLY A 445 -18.61 9.76 -6.78
C GLY A 445 -18.89 9.55 -5.28
N TYR A 446 -18.19 10.26 -4.42
CA TYR A 446 -18.23 10.07 -2.96
C TYR A 446 -18.56 11.36 -2.19
N GLY A 447 -19.38 12.21 -2.76
CA GLY A 447 -19.82 13.45 -2.12
C GLY A 447 -18.85 14.63 -2.27
N GLY A 448 -17.88 14.51 -3.18
CA GLY A 448 -16.96 15.59 -3.53
C GLY A 448 -17.69 16.83 -4.06
N GLY A 449 -17.02 17.98 -4.02
CA GLY A 449 -17.48 19.26 -4.56
C GLY A 449 -16.36 19.93 -5.34
N VAL A 450 -16.45 21.25 -5.52
CA VAL A 450 -15.49 22.07 -6.30
C VAL A 450 -14.03 21.79 -5.88
N LYS A 451 -13.75 21.75 -4.58
CA LYS A 451 -12.38 21.44 -4.08
C LYS A 451 -11.86 20.07 -4.51
N ALA A 452 -12.74 19.07 -4.62
CA ALA A 452 -12.36 17.74 -5.10
C ALA A 452 -12.05 17.76 -6.61
N LEU A 453 -12.80 18.51 -7.41
CA LEU A 453 -12.51 18.72 -8.83
C LEU A 453 -11.14 19.37 -9.04
N ILE A 454 -10.83 20.43 -8.27
CA ILE A 454 -9.53 21.10 -8.32
C ILE A 454 -8.39 20.12 -7.96
N ALA A 455 -8.56 19.37 -6.85
CA ALA A 455 -7.59 18.37 -6.42
C ALA A 455 -7.35 17.26 -7.45
N MET A 456 -8.38 16.90 -8.24
CA MET A 456 -8.30 15.94 -9.36
C MET A 456 -7.77 16.56 -10.65
N GLY A 457 -7.29 17.81 -10.60
CA GLY A 457 -6.62 18.45 -11.71
C GLY A 457 -7.55 19.11 -12.73
N ALA A 458 -8.77 19.49 -12.36
CA ALA A 458 -9.72 20.16 -13.25
C ALA A 458 -9.09 21.38 -13.93
N LEU A 459 -8.46 22.28 -13.15
CA LEU A 459 -7.82 23.50 -13.68
C LEU A 459 -6.64 23.18 -14.60
N LYS A 460 -5.81 22.19 -14.24
CA LYS A 460 -4.70 21.71 -15.09
C LYS A 460 -5.18 21.07 -16.39
N GLY A 461 -6.39 20.50 -16.37
CA GLY A 461 -7.07 19.93 -17.55
C GLY A 461 -7.81 20.96 -18.40
N GLY A 462 -7.61 22.27 -18.16
CA GLY A 462 -8.20 23.35 -18.95
C GLY A 462 -9.66 23.65 -18.63
N ILE A 463 -10.19 23.21 -17.47
CA ILE A 463 -11.54 23.57 -17.01
C ILE A 463 -11.45 24.85 -16.21
N ALA A 464 -12.23 25.88 -16.58
CA ALA A 464 -12.23 27.14 -15.88
C ALA A 464 -12.86 27.02 -14.49
N GLU A 465 -12.38 27.81 -13.51
CA GLU A 465 -12.80 27.70 -12.11
C GLU A 465 -14.29 28.01 -11.92
N ASP A 466 -14.82 28.96 -12.69
CA ASP A 466 -16.22 29.36 -12.69
C ASP A 466 -17.18 28.30 -13.26
N GLU A 467 -16.68 27.35 -14.06
CA GLU A 467 -17.45 26.19 -14.56
C GLU A 467 -17.63 25.09 -13.48
N LEU A 468 -16.75 25.01 -12.47
CA LEU A 468 -16.73 23.89 -11.52
C LEU A 468 -18.02 23.71 -10.73
N PRO A 469 -18.69 24.77 -10.22
CA PRO A 469 -19.98 24.63 -9.53
C PRO A 469 -21.08 24.04 -10.43
N ASP A 470 -21.10 24.41 -11.72
CA ASP A 470 -22.06 23.90 -12.69
C ASP A 470 -21.82 22.41 -13.01
N ILE A 471 -20.56 22.01 -13.14
CA ILE A 471 -20.17 20.59 -13.30
C ILE A 471 -20.67 19.75 -12.13
N VAL A 472 -20.45 20.21 -10.88
CA VAL A 472 -20.95 19.52 -9.67
C VAL A 472 -22.47 19.36 -9.73
N ARG A 473 -23.19 20.42 -10.07
CA ARG A 473 -24.67 20.44 -10.17
C ARG A 473 -25.15 19.46 -11.25
N LYS A 474 -24.60 19.50 -12.45
CA LYS A 474 -24.96 18.66 -13.58
C LYS A 474 -24.68 17.18 -13.29
N TRP A 475 -23.49 16.86 -12.76
CA TRP A 475 -23.15 15.48 -12.41
C TRP A 475 -24.12 14.91 -11.36
N ARG A 476 -24.44 15.69 -10.32
CA ARG A 476 -25.39 15.25 -9.28
C ARG A 476 -26.80 15.04 -9.85
N ALA A 477 -27.25 15.90 -10.77
CA ALA A 477 -28.53 15.72 -11.46
C ALA A 477 -28.55 14.44 -12.33
N ALA A 478 -27.43 14.10 -12.96
CA ALA A 478 -27.28 12.89 -13.77
C ALA A 478 -27.08 11.60 -12.93
N SER A 479 -26.81 11.71 -11.63
CA SER A 479 -26.46 10.58 -10.76
C SER A 479 -27.33 10.51 -9.48
N PRO A 480 -28.67 10.55 -9.57
CA PRO A 480 -29.54 10.66 -8.40
C PRO A 480 -29.49 9.43 -7.49
N ARG A 481 -29.23 8.24 -8.02
CA ARG A 481 -29.16 6.99 -7.23
C ARG A 481 -27.87 6.90 -6.43
N ILE A 482 -26.77 7.47 -6.93
CA ILE A 482 -25.52 7.56 -6.16
C ILE A 482 -25.71 8.49 -4.96
N ILE A 483 -26.36 9.65 -5.16
CA ILE A 483 -26.66 10.57 -4.05
C ILE A 483 -27.57 9.91 -3.02
N LYS A 484 -28.59 9.18 -3.48
CA LYS A 484 -29.46 8.42 -2.57
C LYS A 484 -28.66 7.38 -1.79
N LEU A 485 -27.71 6.67 -2.40
CA LEU A 485 -26.84 5.73 -1.72
C LEU A 485 -26.05 6.39 -0.57
N TRP A 486 -25.45 7.58 -0.79
CA TRP A 486 -24.75 8.28 0.30
C TRP A 486 -25.66 8.56 1.49
N ASN A 487 -26.88 9.03 1.23
CA ASN A 487 -27.85 9.35 2.28
C ASN A 487 -28.34 8.09 3.00
N ASP A 488 -28.60 7.02 2.27
CA ASP A 488 -29.04 5.74 2.84
C ASP A 488 -27.95 5.12 3.72
N VAL A 489 -26.68 5.19 3.29
CA VAL A 489 -25.51 4.74 4.07
C VAL A 489 -25.31 5.57 5.34
N ASP A 490 -25.41 6.90 5.24
CA ASP A 490 -25.30 7.80 6.39
C ASP A 490 -26.40 7.53 7.42
N PHE A 491 -27.62 7.42 6.94
CA PHE A 491 -28.79 7.12 7.77
C PHE A 491 -28.65 5.76 8.46
N ALA A 492 -28.33 4.70 7.72
CA ALA A 492 -28.18 3.35 8.26
C ALA A 492 -27.08 3.26 9.31
N ALA A 493 -25.93 3.92 9.07
CA ALA A 493 -24.83 3.97 10.02
C ALA A 493 -25.21 4.72 11.31
N LYS A 494 -25.87 5.88 11.20
CA LYS A 494 -26.36 6.65 12.35
C LYS A 494 -27.41 5.90 13.17
N GLU A 495 -28.35 5.24 12.48
CA GLU A 495 -29.37 4.38 13.11
C GLU A 495 -28.73 3.24 13.91
N ALA A 496 -27.77 2.52 13.32
CA ALA A 496 -27.07 1.45 14.00
C ALA A 496 -26.30 1.92 15.23
N ILE A 497 -25.70 3.13 15.16
CA ILE A 497 -24.98 3.73 16.29
C ILE A 497 -25.94 4.11 17.43
N ARG A 498 -27.11 4.68 17.11
CA ARG A 498 -28.10 5.14 18.10
C ARG A 498 -28.83 4.00 18.79
N LYS A 499 -29.33 3.06 18.00
CA LYS A 499 -30.21 1.99 18.50
C LYS A 499 -29.46 0.86 19.18
N GLY A 500 -28.20 0.60 18.78
CA GLY A 500 -27.40 -0.49 19.34
C GLY A 500 -28.07 -1.86 19.21
N GLY A 501 -28.81 -2.07 18.13
CA GLY A 501 -29.73 -3.20 17.98
C GLY A 501 -29.85 -3.68 16.54
N PRO A 502 -31.05 -4.04 16.05
CA PRO A 502 -31.19 -4.88 14.88
C PRO A 502 -30.53 -4.30 13.63
N VAL A 503 -30.05 -5.22 12.81
CA VAL A 503 -29.32 -4.94 11.57
C VAL A 503 -30.19 -4.14 10.61
N THR A 504 -29.75 -2.94 10.21
CA THR A 504 -30.35 -2.23 9.09
C THR A 504 -29.76 -2.75 7.79
N ILE A 505 -30.59 -3.25 6.89
CA ILE A 505 -30.19 -3.78 5.58
C ILE A 505 -30.60 -2.81 4.50
N ILE A 506 -29.68 -2.42 3.65
CA ILE A 506 -29.90 -1.56 2.49
C ILE A 506 -29.32 -2.19 1.21
N HIS A 507 -29.23 -1.45 0.14
CA HIS A 507 -28.68 -1.79 -1.19
C HIS A 507 -27.82 -3.07 -1.26
N ARG A 508 -28.22 -4.04 -2.09
CA ARG A 508 -27.47 -5.29 -2.33
C ARG A 508 -27.08 -6.05 -1.05
N GLY A 509 -27.85 -5.89 0.04
CA GLY A 509 -27.62 -6.63 1.29
C GLY A 509 -26.56 -6.04 2.21
N LEU A 510 -26.12 -4.78 2.02
CA LEU A 510 -25.29 -4.08 3.00
C LEU A 510 -25.99 -4.07 4.36
N ARG A 511 -25.27 -4.52 5.42
CA ARG A 511 -25.81 -4.60 6.78
C ARG A 511 -25.04 -3.69 7.71
N PHE A 512 -25.75 -2.96 8.53
CA PHE A 512 -25.18 -2.04 9.52
C PHE A 512 -25.59 -2.48 10.91
N GLU A 513 -24.64 -2.76 11.77
CA GLU A 513 -24.89 -3.17 13.15
C GLU A 513 -23.86 -2.56 14.11
N ARG A 514 -24.29 -2.23 15.33
CA ARG A 514 -23.36 -1.87 16.41
C ARG A 514 -23.22 -3.07 17.34
N ARG A 515 -22.03 -3.63 17.41
CA ARG A 515 -21.69 -4.79 18.24
C ARG A 515 -20.28 -4.65 18.81
N ASP A 516 -20.05 -5.14 20.02
CA ASP A 516 -18.72 -5.20 20.67
C ASP A 516 -17.94 -3.89 20.68
N GLY A 517 -18.66 -2.77 20.78
CA GLY A 517 -18.05 -1.43 20.82
C GLY A 517 -17.61 -0.88 19.45
N ALA A 518 -18.00 -1.53 18.35
CA ALA A 518 -17.76 -1.06 16.99
C ALA A 518 -19.03 -0.97 16.16
N LEU A 519 -19.06 -0.11 15.16
CA LEU A 519 -20.00 -0.17 14.04
C LEU A 519 -19.40 -1.10 12.99
N PHE A 520 -20.11 -2.15 12.63
CA PHE A 520 -19.77 -3.04 11.53
C PHE A 520 -20.66 -2.77 10.33
N ILE A 521 -20.03 -2.71 9.15
CA ILE A 521 -20.71 -2.67 7.86
C ILE A 521 -20.35 -3.97 7.14
N THR A 522 -21.33 -4.90 7.06
CA THR A 522 -21.12 -6.16 6.35
C THR A 522 -21.40 -5.95 4.87
N LEU A 523 -20.42 -6.30 4.06
CA LEU A 523 -20.46 -6.23 2.60
C LEU A 523 -21.21 -7.42 2.00
N PRO A 524 -21.62 -7.38 0.72
CA PRO A 524 -22.22 -8.52 0.03
C PRO A 524 -21.36 -9.79 0.05
N SER A 525 -20.03 -9.65 0.07
CA SER A 525 -19.06 -10.76 0.24
C SER A 525 -19.09 -11.45 1.61
N GLY A 526 -19.83 -10.90 2.59
CA GLY A 526 -19.82 -11.34 3.98
C GLY A 526 -18.71 -10.74 4.83
N ARG A 527 -17.70 -10.08 4.21
CA ARG A 527 -16.64 -9.37 4.91
C ARG A 527 -17.20 -8.11 5.59
N ARG A 528 -16.57 -7.68 6.68
CA ARG A 528 -17.02 -6.54 7.47
C ARG A 528 -15.98 -5.41 7.50
N LEU A 529 -16.46 -4.17 7.40
CA LEU A 529 -15.69 -2.97 7.73
C LEU A 529 -15.99 -2.59 9.18
N ALA A 530 -14.98 -2.26 9.97
CA ALA A 530 -15.12 -1.92 11.37
C ALA A 530 -14.79 -0.45 11.64
N TYR A 531 -15.62 0.20 12.48
CA TYR A 531 -15.41 1.57 12.96
C TYR A 531 -15.47 1.53 14.48
N THR A 532 -14.31 1.61 15.13
CA THR A 532 -14.14 1.38 16.57
C THR A 532 -14.65 2.56 17.39
N LYS A 533 -15.38 2.28 18.50
CA LYS A 533 -15.94 3.27 19.43
C LYS A 533 -16.72 4.39 18.71
N PRO A 534 -17.69 4.04 17.84
CA PRO A 534 -18.46 5.02 17.07
C PRO A 534 -19.34 5.88 18.00
N ARG A 535 -19.50 7.15 17.63
CA ARG A 535 -20.39 8.10 18.32
C ARG A 535 -21.00 9.06 17.30
N ILE A 536 -22.21 9.55 17.60
CA ILE A 536 -22.74 10.72 16.93
C ILE A 536 -22.06 11.94 17.54
N GLY A 537 -21.54 12.82 16.71
CA GLY A 537 -20.90 14.07 17.04
C GLY A 537 -21.39 15.18 16.14
N GLU A 538 -20.74 16.31 16.19
CA GLU A 538 -21.02 17.48 15.35
C GLU A 538 -19.85 17.73 14.42
N ASN A 539 -20.14 18.03 13.14
CA ASN A 539 -19.13 18.39 12.16
C ASN A 539 -18.79 19.89 12.23
N ARG A 540 -17.73 20.29 11.55
CA ARG A 540 -17.29 21.70 11.50
C ARG A 540 -18.31 22.69 10.94
N PHE A 541 -19.45 22.22 10.44
CA PHE A 541 -20.54 23.04 9.89
C PHE A 541 -21.78 23.05 10.80
N GLY A 542 -21.70 22.46 12.02
CA GLY A 542 -22.81 22.41 12.98
C GLY A 542 -23.82 21.29 12.70
N GLY A 543 -23.57 20.41 11.75
CA GLY A 543 -24.44 19.28 11.46
C GLY A 543 -23.99 17.99 12.15
N GLU A 544 -24.93 17.05 12.34
CA GLU A 544 -24.61 15.73 12.88
C GLU A 544 -23.61 14.96 12.01
N SER A 545 -22.60 14.40 12.63
CA SER A 545 -21.53 13.63 12.02
C SER A 545 -21.30 12.33 12.79
N ILE A 546 -20.71 11.34 12.11
CA ILE A 546 -20.24 10.11 12.73
C ILE A 546 -18.78 10.29 13.09
N THR A 547 -18.42 10.00 14.34
CA THR A 547 -17.02 9.97 14.79
C THR A 547 -16.66 8.60 15.31
N TYR A 548 -15.40 8.20 15.16
CA TYR A 548 -14.88 6.90 15.58
C TYR A 548 -13.38 6.98 15.93
N MET A 549 -12.86 5.99 16.64
CA MET A 549 -11.42 5.87 16.89
C MET A 549 -10.76 5.17 15.70
N GLY A 550 -9.69 5.74 15.16
CA GLY A 550 -8.98 5.19 14.01
C GLY A 550 -7.58 5.79 13.84
N MET A 551 -6.77 5.18 13.00
CA MET A 551 -5.45 5.72 12.64
C MET A 551 -5.61 6.91 11.68
N ASN A 552 -5.12 8.07 12.12
CA ASN A 552 -4.89 9.20 11.23
C ASN A 552 -3.60 8.94 10.45
N GLN A 553 -3.71 8.72 9.15
CA GLN A 553 -2.57 8.38 8.30
C GLN A 553 -1.56 9.53 8.15
N MET A 554 -2.02 10.78 8.19
CA MET A 554 -1.14 11.95 8.09
C MET A 554 -0.35 12.20 9.37
N ALA A 555 -1.03 12.10 10.53
CA ALA A 555 -0.41 12.31 11.83
C ALA A 555 0.22 11.03 12.42
N ASN A 556 -0.03 9.87 11.81
CA ASN A 556 0.34 8.54 12.31
C ASN A 556 -0.07 8.32 13.77
N LYS A 557 -1.31 8.73 14.13
CA LYS A 557 -1.84 8.67 15.48
C LYS A 557 -3.19 7.97 15.53
N TRP A 558 -3.41 7.23 16.62
CA TRP A 558 -4.70 6.64 16.97
C TRP A 558 -5.55 7.69 17.69
N GLU A 559 -6.52 8.25 16.98
CA GLU A 559 -7.32 9.37 17.47
C GLU A 559 -8.77 9.30 16.99
N ARG A 560 -9.58 10.24 17.45
CA ARG A 560 -10.98 10.37 17.01
C ARG A 560 -11.04 11.05 15.66
N LEU A 561 -11.61 10.35 14.70
CA LEU A 561 -11.78 10.76 13.32
C LEU A 561 -13.27 10.98 13.02
N GLU A 562 -13.55 11.82 12.04
CA GLU A 562 -14.88 12.09 11.51
C GLU A 562 -15.12 11.34 10.21
N THR A 563 -16.37 10.89 9.98
CA THR A 563 -16.82 10.33 8.72
C THR A 563 -18.28 10.69 8.41
N TYR A 564 -18.70 10.49 7.19
CA TYR A 564 -20.03 10.80 6.67
C TYR A 564 -20.40 9.82 5.55
N GLY A 565 -21.67 9.84 5.11
CA GLY A 565 -22.21 8.88 4.15
C GLY A 565 -21.40 8.72 2.87
N GLY A 566 -20.93 9.82 2.27
CA GLY A 566 -20.08 9.76 1.07
C GLY A 566 -18.74 9.05 1.35
N LYS A 567 -18.07 9.33 2.49
CA LYS A 567 -16.80 8.66 2.85
C LYS A 567 -17.00 7.20 3.23
N LEU A 568 -18.12 6.88 3.88
CA LEU A 568 -18.49 5.48 4.14
C LEU A 568 -18.75 4.73 2.83
N THR A 569 -19.45 5.37 1.89
CA THR A 569 -19.71 4.80 0.54
C THR A 569 -18.39 4.55 -0.22
N GLU A 570 -17.44 5.48 -0.18
CA GLU A 570 -16.10 5.29 -0.76
C GLU A 570 -15.43 4.04 -0.17
N ASN A 571 -15.40 3.90 1.16
CA ASN A 571 -14.80 2.74 1.80
C ASN A 571 -15.52 1.43 1.43
N ILE A 572 -16.85 1.44 1.33
CA ILE A 572 -17.66 0.28 0.91
C ILE A 572 -17.32 -0.11 -0.54
N VAL A 573 -17.31 0.84 -1.47
CA VAL A 573 -17.03 0.61 -2.89
C VAL A 573 -15.61 0.08 -3.09
N GLN A 574 -14.62 0.70 -2.45
CA GLN A 574 -13.23 0.26 -2.49
C GLN A 574 -13.04 -1.13 -1.88
N ALA A 575 -13.78 -1.43 -0.83
CA ALA A 575 -13.73 -2.74 -0.19
C ALA A 575 -14.35 -3.84 -1.08
N ILE A 576 -15.47 -3.56 -1.74
CA ILE A 576 -16.09 -4.50 -2.70
C ILE A 576 -15.17 -4.71 -3.91
N ALA A 577 -14.55 -3.64 -4.44
CA ALA A 577 -13.56 -3.75 -5.52
C ALA A 577 -12.37 -4.64 -5.11
N ARG A 578 -11.88 -4.49 -3.86
CA ARG A 578 -10.85 -5.38 -3.30
C ARG A 578 -11.33 -6.82 -3.20
N ASP A 579 -12.58 -7.06 -2.84
CA ASP A 579 -13.10 -8.42 -2.74
C ASP A 579 -13.21 -9.08 -4.12
N CYS A 580 -13.58 -8.33 -5.16
CA CYS A 580 -13.52 -8.79 -6.55
C CYS A 580 -12.08 -9.16 -6.97
N LEU A 581 -11.10 -8.29 -6.66
CA LEU A 581 -9.70 -8.58 -6.97
C LEU A 581 -9.18 -9.80 -6.22
N ALA A 582 -9.48 -9.91 -4.92
CA ALA A 582 -9.03 -11.04 -4.10
C ALA A 582 -9.57 -12.37 -4.63
N GLY A 583 -10.85 -12.42 -4.99
CA GLY A 583 -11.46 -13.60 -5.60
C GLY A 583 -10.85 -13.92 -6.97
N ALA A 584 -10.62 -12.91 -7.81
CA ALA A 584 -9.97 -13.07 -9.11
C ALA A 584 -8.54 -13.62 -8.96
N MET A 585 -7.73 -13.04 -8.08
CA MET A 585 -6.37 -13.54 -7.79
C MET A 585 -6.39 -14.96 -7.26
N TYR A 586 -7.33 -15.29 -6.38
CA TYR A 586 -7.43 -16.62 -5.82
C TYR A 586 -7.80 -17.67 -6.89
N ARG A 587 -8.70 -17.35 -7.83
CA ARG A 587 -8.99 -18.21 -8.99
C ARG A 587 -7.75 -18.41 -9.86
N LEU A 588 -7.03 -17.34 -10.20
CA LEU A 588 -5.79 -17.42 -10.96
C LEU A 588 -4.75 -18.30 -10.24
N TYR A 589 -4.57 -18.09 -8.93
CA TYR A 589 -3.68 -18.91 -8.10
C TYR A 589 -4.05 -20.38 -8.10
N LYS A 590 -5.37 -20.71 -7.98
CA LYS A 590 -5.87 -22.11 -8.07
C LYS A 590 -5.71 -22.72 -9.46
N HIS A 591 -5.67 -21.91 -10.52
CA HIS A 591 -5.33 -22.36 -11.87
C HIS A 591 -3.83 -22.53 -12.11
N GLY A 592 -2.99 -22.30 -11.09
CA GLY A 592 -1.56 -22.48 -11.14
C GLY A 592 -0.78 -21.29 -11.72
N TYR A 593 -1.40 -20.13 -11.90
CA TYR A 593 -0.68 -18.93 -12.29
C TYR A 593 0.18 -18.38 -11.14
N LYS A 594 1.45 -18.11 -11.41
CA LYS A 594 2.39 -17.48 -10.47
C LYS A 594 2.14 -15.96 -10.46
N ILE A 595 1.38 -15.49 -9.47
CA ILE A 595 1.22 -14.05 -9.23
C ILE A 595 2.45 -13.57 -8.47
N CYS A 596 3.22 -12.64 -9.05
CA CYS A 596 4.44 -12.11 -8.44
C CYS A 596 4.26 -10.70 -7.84
N ALA A 597 3.19 -9.99 -8.23
CA ALA A 597 2.79 -8.71 -7.66
C ALA A 597 1.32 -8.39 -8.01
N HIS A 598 0.76 -7.42 -7.32
CA HIS A 598 -0.49 -6.78 -7.73
C HIS A 598 -0.51 -5.32 -7.28
N ILE A 599 -1.18 -4.45 -8.03
CA ILE A 599 -1.15 -3.00 -7.81
C ILE A 599 -2.56 -2.44 -8.01
N HIS A 600 -3.19 -1.94 -6.95
CA HIS A 600 -4.59 -1.48 -6.95
C HIS A 600 -5.55 -2.57 -7.41
N ASP A 601 -6.00 -2.50 -8.66
CA ASP A 601 -6.96 -3.41 -9.28
C ASP A 601 -6.30 -4.28 -10.37
N GLU A 602 -4.96 -4.28 -10.45
CA GLU A 602 -4.10 -4.93 -11.44
C GLU A 602 -3.40 -6.15 -10.84
N VAL A 603 -3.29 -7.22 -11.62
CA VAL A 603 -2.53 -8.44 -11.29
C VAL A 603 -1.34 -8.55 -12.23
N VAL A 604 -0.17 -8.88 -11.68
CA VAL A 604 1.08 -9.15 -12.42
C VAL A 604 1.43 -10.63 -12.26
N ILE A 605 1.33 -11.37 -13.33
CA ILE A 605 1.60 -12.81 -13.39
C ILE A 605 2.92 -13.02 -14.13
N GLU A 606 3.80 -13.86 -13.60
CA GLU A 606 4.98 -14.33 -14.29
C GLU A 606 4.73 -15.74 -14.85
N ALA A 607 4.81 -15.89 -16.16
CA ALA A 607 4.54 -17.15 -16.84
C ALA A 607 5.59 -17.46 -17.93
N PRO A 608 5.92 -18.74 -18.18
CA PRO A 608 6.77 -19.13 -19.29
C PRO A 608 6.20 -18.63 -20.62
N ILE A 609 7.08 -18.27 -21.56
CA ILE A 609 6.65 -17.86 -22.90
C ILE A 609 5.87 -19.01 -23.55
N GLY A 610 4.66 -18.70 -24.04
CA GLY A 610 3.76 -19.69 -24.66
C GLY A 610 2.86 -20.46 -23.68
N VAL A 611 2.94 -20.21 -22.36
CA VAL A 611 2.06 -20.83 -21.36
C VAL A 611 1.07 -19.79 -20.83
N GLY A 612 -0.22 -20.06 -20.96
CA GLY A 612 -1.30 -19.12 -20.64
C GLY A 612 -1.37 -17.96 -21.64
N SER A 613 -2.36 -17.10 -21.51
CA SER A 613 -2.55 -15.91 -22.34
C SER A 613 -3.27 -14.79 -21.57
N LEU A 614 -3.10 -13.57 -22.05
CA LEU A 614 -3.83 -12.42 -21.51
C LEU A 614 -5.35 -12.62 -21.56
N ASP A 615 -5.88 -13.18 -22.66
CA ASP A 615 -7.32 -13.42 -22.82
C ASP A 615 -7.84 -14.44 -21.79
N GLU A 616 -7.07 -15.48 -21.50
CA GLU A 616 -7.40 -16.48 -20.46
C GLU A 616 -7.40 -15.82 -19.07
N VAL A 617 -6.37 -15.03 -18.75
CA VAL A 617 -6.28 -14.32 -17.48
C VAL A 617 -7.44 -13.34 -17.32
N ILE A 618 -7.78 -12.55 -18.33
CA ILE A 618 -8.93 -11.64 -18.33
C ILE A 618 -10.23 -12.41 -18.11
N LYS A 619 -10.41 -13.54 -18.78
CA LYS A 619 -11.62 -14.38 -18.63
C LYS A 619 -11.78 -14.84 -17.18
N ILE A 620 -10.72 -15.38 -16.56
CA ILE A 620 -10.73 -15.84 -15.17
C ILE A 620 -10.96 -14.65 -14.20
N MET A 621 -10.34 -13.51 -14.44
CA MET A 621 -10.53 -12.32 -13.61
C MET A 621 -11.98 -11.81 -13.64
N CYS A 622 -12.61 -11.83 -14.81
CA CYS A 622 -13.96 -11.32 -15.00
C CYS A 622 -15.07 -12.32 -14.62
N GLU A 623 -14.76 -13.51 -14.16
CA GLU A 623 -15.74 -14.43 -13.61
C GLU A 623 -16.41 -13.80 -12.39
N PRO A 624 -17.77 -13.74 -12.34
CA PRO A 624 -18.48 -13.12 -11.23
C PRO A 624 -18.39 -13.99 -9.97
N GLU A 625 -18.20 -13.34 -8.84
CA GLU A 625 -18.35 -13.99 -7.53
C GLU A 625 -19.82 -14.27 -7.24
N PRO A 626 -20.17 -15.35 -6.52
CA PRO A 626 -21.56 -15.71 -6.21
C PRO A 626 -22.36 -14.59 -5.52
N TRP A 627 -21.68 -13.72 -4.78
CA TRP A 627 -22.27 -12.61 -4.03
C TRP A 627 -22.50 -11.34 -4.86
N CYS A 628 -21.91 -11.23 -6.07
CA CYS A 628 -21.96 -10.02 -6.89
C CYS A 628 -22.80 -10.18 -8.17
N ASP A 629 -23.88 -10.94 -8.10
CA ASP A 629 -24.80 -11.13 -9.23
C ASP A 629 -25.21 -9.81 -9.88
N GLY A 630 -25.07 -9.75 -11.21
CA GLY A 630 -25.35 -8.56 -12.02
C GLY A 630 -24.25 -7.48 -11.97
N LEU A 631 -23.12 -7.70 -11.32
CA LEU A 631 -21.94 -6.83 -11.44
C LEU A 631 -21.18 -7.18 -12.74
N ILE A 632 -21.11 -6.22 -13.65
CA ILE A 632 -20.43 -6.40 -14.93
C ILE A 632 -18.95 -6.06 -14.76
N LEU A 633 -18.10 -7.06 -14.73
CA LEU A 633 -16.65 -6.91 -14.68
C LEU A 633 -16.07 -6.82 -16.10
N ASN A 634 -14.96 -6.12 -16.24
CA ASN A 634 -14.14 -6.09 -17.44
C ASN A 634 -12.70 -5.79 -17.05
N ALA A 635 -11.75 -6.36 -17.77
CA ALA A 635 -10.32 -6.13 -17.58
C ALA A 635 -9.63 -5.92 -18.93
N ALA A 636 -8.49 -5.26 -18.90
CA ALA A 636 -7.60 -5.07 -20.04
C ALA A 636 -6.16 -5.24 -19.56
N GLY A 637 -5.22 -5.46 -20.47
CA GLY A 637 -3.84 -5.66 -20.04
C GLY A 637 -2.89 -5.83 -21.21
N PHE A 638 -1.71 -6.36 -20.91
CA PHE A 638 -0.64 -6.59 -21.88
C PHE A 638 0.25 -7.76 -21.46
N GLU A 639 1.07 -8.23 -22.38
CA GLU A 639 2.15 -9.17 -22.11
C GLU A 639 3.48 -8.51 -22.45
N ASN A 640 4.48 -8.61 -21.56
CA ASN A 640 5.78 -7.96 -21.76
C ASN A 640 6.87 -8.62 -20.88
N PRO A 641 8.16 -8.62 -21.28
CA PRO A 641 9.24 -9.14 -20.46
C PRO A 641 9.56 -8.27 -19.21
N TYR A 642 9.09 -7.04 -19.15
CA TYR A 642 9.26 -6.14 -18.01
C TYR A 642 7.93 -5.45 -17.65
N TYR A 643 7.81 -4.97 -16.41
CA TYR A 643 6.62 -4.27 -15.95
C TYR A 643 6.59 -2.81 -16.45
N MET A 644 5.45 -2.39 -16.97
CA MET A 644 5.19 -1.02 -17.38
C MET A 644 3.75 -0.61 -17.00
N LYS A 645 3.39 0.64 -17.15
CA LYS A 645 2.01 1.13 -17.03
C LYS A 645 1.78 2.31 -17.95
N ASP A 646 0.80 2.16 -18.82
CA ASP A 646 0.33 3.20 -19.76
C ASP A 646 -0.29 4.42 -19.06
#